data_2144584f6e5e19f2867f5ceffc47aa1c
#
_entry.id   2144584f6e5e19f2867f5ceffc47aa1c
#
_cell.length_a   1.000
_cell.length_b   1.000
_cell.length_c   1.000
_cell.angle_alpha   90.00
_cell.angle_beta   90.00
_cell.angle_gamma   90.00
#
_symmetry.space_group_name_H-M   'P 1'
#
loop_
_entity.id
_entity.type
_entity.pdbx_description
1 polymer ?
#
loop_
_entity_poly.entity_id
_entity_poly.type
_entity_poly.pdbx_seq_one_letter_code
_entity_poly.pdbx_strand_id
1 'polypeptide(L)'
;MKALVALGITLILACSEVFFPFIWRGKDLFGGKTEKSHVLSIVEESKVMVDNAIYKTMARNLKKREANSPAQLLSFSKLPEPTSRAVSQAAEVMETAIQAVKRKVYLKPKQSRHPTDVLSEDLLNTIANISGCLPYMLPPKCPNTCLANKYRLITGACNNRDHPRWGAANTALARWLPPAYEDGISQPRGWSHDFLYNGFPLPPVRELTRQVIQVSNEAVTEDDQYSDLLMVWGQYIDHDIAFTPQSTSKAAFWGGIDCQLTCENQNPCFPIQQLPFNDSLTAGTDCLPFYRSSAACGTGHQGAFFGNLSESNPRQQMNGLTSFLDASTVYGSSPALEKQLRNWTSEEGLLRVNRRYQNEGRAYLPFVARRSPCAQEPGADGADRIECFLAGDGRASEALSLTAVHTLWLREHNRLAVALKALNPHWSADTVYQEARKIVGALHQIITMRDYIPKILGPEAFQEYVGLYEGYDATVDPTVSNVFSTAAFRFGHATVHPLVRRLDDGFQEHPDLPRLHLHDVFFSPWRLIREGGLDPLVRGLLARPAKLQVQHQLMNEGLTEKLFVLSNSGTLDLASLNLQRGRDHGLPGYNEWREFCSLPRLETQADLNTAINNRSVAEKIMNLYKHPDNIDVWLGGLAENFLPRARTGPLFACIIGKQMKALRDGDRFWWENRHIFTEAQRRELEKHSLSRIICDNTGLTRVPIDAFQVGQFPQDFESCENIPHINLEAWRETFHQDKVENGDFVHCEEAGKRALVYSCHHGYELQGQEQITCTDKGWDFPPPVCKDINECKDLMDPPCHLSAECKNIKGSFQCLCTDPYMLGEDERTCVDSGRLPKASFVSITLGGVLIGGLAALTWLVICRWTRSDTESALATTDREREITSQLGCGKCQEMKISQQSISTQGTDKDFASGSQTLLCK
;
A
#
# COMPACT_ATOMS: atom_id res chain seq x y z
N MET A 1 14.38 -25.68 -44.75
CA MET A 1 14.23 -25.39 -43.30
C MET A 1 12.84 -24.87 -42.89
N LYS A 2 12.22 -23.89 -43.57
CA LYS A 2 10.88 -23.40 -43.16
C LYS A 2 9.76 -24.45 -43.32
N ALA A 3 9.82 -25.35 -44.29
CA ALA A 3 8.81 -26.41 -44.47
C ALA A 3 8.91 -27.53 -43.41
N LEU A 4 10.12 -27.84 -42.95
CA LEU A 4 10.32 -28.85 -41.88
C LEU A 4 9.90 -28.36 -40.51
N VAL A 5 10.03 -27.04 -40.22
CA VAL A 5 9.55 -26.42 -38.97
C VAL A 5 8.02 -26.34 -38.95
N ALA A 6 7.41 -26.04 -40.10
CA ALA A 6 5.94 -26.05 -40.20
C ALA A 6 5.35 -27.46 -40.02
N LEU A 7 5.97 -28.46 -40.55
CA LEU A 7 5.56 -29.87 -40.38
C LEU A 7 5.73 -30.36 -38.94
N GLY A 8 6.81 -29.92 -38.24
CA GLY A 8 7.03 -30.23 -36.84
C GLY A 8 6.01 -29.61 -35.93
N ILE A 9 5.61 -28.34 -36.16
CA ILE A 9 4.60 -27.64 -35.36
C ILE A 9 3.21 -28.24 -35.61
N THR A 10 2.88 -28.62 -36.83
CA THR A 10 1.61 -29.27 -37.17
C THR A 10 1.50 -30.68 -36.56
N LEU A 11 2.59 -31.43 -36.48
CA LEU A 11 2.62 -32.73 -35.80
C LEU A 11 2.48 -32.59 -34.27
N ILE A 12 3.12 -31.58 -33.66
CA ILE A 12 2.99 -31.32 -32.21
C ILE A 12 1.55 -30.87 -31.86
N LEU A 13 0.94 -30.02 -32.69
CA LEU A 13 -0.47 -29.60 -32.47
C LEU A 13 -1.45 -30.77 -32.73
N ALA A 14 -1.24 -31.62 -33.73
CA ALA A 14 -2.04 -32.78 -33.97
C ALA A 14 -1.90 -33.85 -32.85
N CYS A 15 -0.70 -34.02 -32.31
CA CYS A 15 -0.51 -34.92 -31.17
C CYS A 15 -1.14 -34.36 -29.88
N SER A 16 -1.19 -33.03 -29.68
CA SER A 16 -1.85 -32.44 -28.52
C SER A 16 -3.37 -32.54 -28.57
N GLU A 17 -3.98 -32.51 -29.75
CA GLU A 17 -5.45 -32.68 -29.90
C GLU A 17 -5.91 -34.13 -29.80
N VAL A 18 -5.04 -35.08 -30.12
CA VAL A 18 -5.42 -36.54 -30.07
C VAL A 18 -5.08 -37.14 -28.68
N PHE A 19 -4.07 -36.67 -27.97
CA PHE A 19 -3.68 -37.22 -26.67
C PHE A 19 -4.47 -36.63 -25.49
N PHE A 20 -4.96 -35.38 -25.57
CA PHE A 20 -5.72 -34.75 -24.49
C PHE A 20 -7.08 -35.43 -24.23
N PRO A 21 -7.87 -35.89 -25.22
CA PRO A 21 -9.11 -36.58 -24.94
C PRO A 21 -8.91 -38.02 -24.40
N PHE A 22 -7.78 -38.65 -24.68
CA PHE A 22 -7.54 -40.06 -24.24
C PHE A 22 -7.08 -40.12 -22.78
N ILE A 23 -6.35 -39.13 -22.28
CA ILE A 23 -6.00 -39.03 -20.84
C ILE A 23 -7.24 -38.72 -20.00
N TRP A 24 -8.20 -38.01 -20.54
CA TRP A 24 -9.44 -37.68 -19.85
C TRP A 24 -10.43 -38.86 -19.82
N ARG A 25 -10.46 -39.75 -20.82
CA ARG A 25 -11.35 -40.93 -20.86
C ARG A 25 -10.80 -42.14 -20.10
N GLY A 26 -9.51 -42.21 -19.85
CA GLY A 26 -8.90 -43.32 -19.09
C GLY A 26 -9.12 -43.29 -17.59
N LYS A 27 -9.60 -42.17 -17.02
CA LYS A 27 -9.86 -42.02 -15.58
C LYS A 27 -11.29 -42.46 -15.16
N ASP A 28 -12.20 -42.72 -16.10
CA ASP A 28 -13.57 -43.07 -15.78
C ASP A 28 -13.85 -44.60 -15.72
N LEU A 29 -12.81 -45.43 -15.82
CA LEU A 29 -12.95 -46.89 -15.90
C LEU A 29 -12.63 -47.66 -14.61
N PHE A 30 -12.25 -47.02 -13.49
CA PHE A 30 -12.05 -47.71 -12.23
C PHE A 30 -12.73 -47.01 -11.05
N GLY A 31 -13.80 -47.63 -10.56
CA GLY A 31 -14.32 -47.70 -9.20
C GLY A 31 -14.65 -46.37 -8.48
N GLY A 32 -15.82 -46.31 -7.93
CA GLY A 32 -16.41 -45.36 -7.02
C GLY A 32 -15.46 -44.32 -6.38
N LYS A 33 -15.46 -43.11 -6.93
CA LYS A 33 -14.80 -41.95 -6.30
C LYS A 33 -15.44 -41.73 -4.94
N THR A 34 -14.70 -41.89 -3.88
CA THR A 34 -15.11 -41.47 -2.55
C THR A 34 -15.51 -40.00 -2.58
N GLU A 35 -16.48 -39.58 -1.78
CA GLU A 35 -16.95 -38.19 -1.67
C GLU A 35 -15.79 -37.18 -1.49
N LYS A 36 -14.77 -37.60 -0.76
CA LYS A 36 -13.50 -36.88 -0.57
C LYS A 36 -12.79 -36.57 -1.90
N SER A 37 -12.71 -37.54 -2.81
CA SER A 37 -12.03 -37.32 -4.11
C SER A 37 -12.84 -36.40 -5.04
N HIS A 38 -14.16 -36.36 -4.88
CA HIS A 38 -15.04 -35.48 -5.65
C HIS A 38 -14.93 -34.02 -5.17
N VAL A 39 -14.91 -33.79 -3.84
CA VAL A 39 -14.68 -32.44 -3.28
C VAL A 39 -13.32 -31.90 -3.69
N LEU A 40 -12.25 -32.71 -3.62
CA LEU A 40 -10.92 -32.31 -4.05
C LEU A 40 -10.85 -31.89 -5.52
N SER A 41 -11.52 -32.64 -6.41
CA SER A 41 -11.62 -32.28 -7.83
C SER A 41 -12.29 -30.90 -8.01
N ILE A 42 -13.33 -30.58 -7.23
CA ILE A 42 -14.03 -29.31 -7.27
C ILE A 42 -13.09 -28.16 -6.83
N VAL A 43 -12.27 -28.38 -5.80
CA VAL A 43 -11.33 -27.38 -5.29
C VAL A 43 -10.22 -27.11 -6.32
N GLU A 44 -9.65 -28.16 -6.92
CA GLU A 44 -8.64 -28.01 -7.97
C GLU A 44 -9.21 -27.31 -9.22
N GLU A 45 -10.44 -27.67 -9.66
CA GLU A 45 -11.12 -26.95 -10.74
C GLU A 45 -11.29 -25.46 -10.40
N SER A 46 -11.69 -25.14 -9.16
CA SER A 46 -11.85 -23.76 -8.69
C SER A 46 -10.53 -22.99 -8.72
N LYS A 47 -9.44 -23.64 -8.29
CA LYS A 47 -8.08 -23.05 -8.36
C LYS A 47 -7.67 -22.73 -9.80
N VAL A 48 -7.78 -23.70 -10.70
CA VAL A 48 -7.46 -23.52 -12.12
C VAL A 48 -8.29 -22.39 -12.74
N MET A 49 -9.58 -22.30 -12.36
CA MET A 49 -10.44 -21.20 -12.80
C MET A 49 -9.93 -19.84 -12.33
N VAL A 50 -9.61 -19.68 -11.04
CA VAL A 50 -9.11 -18.42 -10.48
C VAL A 50 -7.78 -18.03 -11.12
N ASP A 51 -6.82 -18.95 -11.20
CA ASP A 51 -5.49 -18.70 -11.77
C ASP A 51 -5.57 -18.27 -13.25
N ASN A 52 -6.38 -18.93 -14.06
CA ASN A 52 -6.61 -18.57 -15.46
C ASN A 52 -7.26 -17.18 -15.59
N ALA A 53 -8.15 -16.83 -14.67
CA ALA A 53 -8.81 -15.54 -14.66
C ALA A 53 -7.82 -14.40 -14.37
N ILE A 54 -6.97 -14.58 -13.36
CA ILE A 54 -5.92 -13.62 -13.02
C ILE A 54 -4.98 -13.44 -14.20
N TYR A 55 -4.51 -14.54 -14.80
CA TYR A 55 -3.61 -14.48 -15.96
C TYR A 55 -4.23 -13.71 -17.14
N LYS A 56 -5.49 -13.99 -17.49
CA LYS A 56 -6.19 -13.27 -18.57
C LYS A 56 -6.35 -11.79 -18.27
N THR A 57 -6.66 -11.42 -17.02
CA THR A 57 -6.79 -10.03 -16.59
C THR A 57 -5.45 -9.30 -16.69
N MET A 58 -4.36 -9.93 -16.23
CA MET A 58 -3.02 -9.37 -16.38
C MET A 58 -2.61 -9.19 -17.83
N ALA A 59 -2.87 -10.17 -18.69
CA ALA A 59 -2.55 -10.10 -20.12
C ALA A 59 -3.31 -8.99 -20.85
N ARG A 60 -4.56 -8.69 -20.44
CA ARG A 60 -5.34 -7.56 -20.99
C ARG A 60 -4.83 -6.21 -20.52
N ASN A 61 -4.53 -6.09 -19.23
CA ASN A 61 -3.98 -4.85 -18.67
C ASN A 61 -2.63 -4.50 -19.31
N LEU A 62 -1.83 -5.50 -19.69
CA LEU A 62 -0.59 -5.29 -20.45
C LEU A 62 -0.83 -4.73 -21.85
N LYS A 63 -1.96 -5.08 -22.50
CA LYS A 63 -2.31 -4.58 -23.85
C LYS A 63 -2.93 -3.17 -23.84
N LYS A 64 -3.55 -2.73 -22.73
CA LYS A 64 -4.23 -1.43 -22.59
C LYS A 64 -3.35 -0.32 -22.01
N ARG A 65 -2.04 -0.40 -22.12
CA ARG A 65 -1.07 0.50 -21.45
C ARG A 65 -1.09 1.97 -21.85
N GLU A 66 -1.96 2.42 -22.77
CA GLU A 66 -1.86 3.76 -23.34
C GLU A 66 -2.87 4.80 -22.84
N ALA A 67 -3.87 4.45 -22.04
CA ALA A 67 -4.84 5.43 -21.53
C ALA A 67 -5.05 5.28 -20.02
N ASN A 68 -4.63 6.28 -19.24
CA ASN A 68 -4.99 6.38 -17.83
C ASN A 68 -6.48 6.74 -17.72
N SER A 69 -7.31 5.85 -17.18
CA SER A 69 -8.69 6.14 -16.83
C SER A 69 -8.85 6.34 -15.33
N PRO A 70 -9.88 7.08 -14.84
CA PRO A 70 -10.17 7.21 -13.42
C PRO A 70 -10.30 5.85 -12.70
N ALA A 71 -10.91 4.86 -13.35
CA ALA A 71 -11.01 3.50 -12.82
C ALA A 71 -9.65 2.79 -12.71
N GLN A 72 -8.70 3.06 -13.61
CA GLN A 72 -7.35 2.54 -13.51
C GLN A 72 -6.56 3.18 -12.36
N LEU A 73 -6.75 4.47 -12.09
CA LEU A 73 -6.16 5.15 -10.94
C LEU A 73 -6.73 4.61 -9.63
N LEU A 74 -8.05 4.42 -9.55
CA LEU A 74 -8.67 3.76 -8.40
C LEU A 74 -8.13 2.34 -8.21
N SER A 75 -7.99 1.57 -9.29
CA SER A 75 -7.42 0.22 -9.22
C SER A 75 -5.95 0.23 -8.81
N PHE A 76 -5.18 1.24 -9.23
CA PHE A 76 -3.79 1.41 -8.80
C PHE A 76 -3.71 1.75 -7.30
N SER A 77 -4.53 2.69 -6.81
CA SER A 77 -4.59 3.03 -5.38
C SER A 77 -5.07 1.87 -4.49
N LYS A 78 -5.74 0.88 -5.08
CA LYS A 78 -6.22 -0.34 -4.40
C LYS A 78 -5.38 -1.58 -4.73
N LEU A 79 -4.21 -1.40 -5.36
CA LEU A 79 -3.32 -2.52 -5.69
C LEU A 79 -2.61 -3.01 -4.42
N PRO A 80 -2.86 -4.25 -3.99
CA PRO A 80 -2.22 -4.79 -2.81
C PRO A 80 -0.74 -5.11 -3.08
N GLU A 81 0.05 -5.12 -2.02
CA GLU A 81 1.38 -5.68 -2.01
C GLU A 81 1.43 -7.13 -2.51
N PRO A 82 2.60 -7.66 -2.94
CA PRO A 82 2.70 -9.02 -3.42
C PRO A 82 2.17 -10.06 -2.44
N THR A 83 2.46 -9.94 -1.14
CA THR A 83 1.95 -10.84 -0.09
C THR A 83 0.44 -10.75 0.04
N SER A 84 -0.11 -9.54 0.19
CA SER A 84 -1.55 -9.31 0.27
C SER A 84 -2.28 -9.77 -0.98
N ARG A 85 -1.64 -9.68 -2.14
CA ARG A 85 -2.17 -10.19 -3.41
C ARG A 85 -2.25 -11.71 -3.42
N ALA A 86 -1.24 -12.41 -2.93
CA ALA A 86 -1.22 -13.87 -2.82
C ALA A 86 -2.33 -14.35 -1.86
N VAL A 87 -2.50 -13.67 -0.71
CA VAL A 87 -3.60 -13.98 0.24
C VAL A 87 -4.96 -13.73 -0.39
N SER A 88 -5.14 -12.61 -1.09
CA SER A 88 -6.37 -12.28 -1.82
C SER A 88 -6.70 -13.34 -2.86
N GLN A 89 -5.71 -13.81 -3.63
CA GLN A 89 -5.88 -14.90 -4.59
C GLN A 89 -6.29 -16.21 -3.89
N ALA A 90 -5.61 -16.58 -2.82
CA ALA A 90 -5.93 -17.77 -2.04
C ALA A 90 -7.37 -17.73 -1.48
N ALA A 91 -7.78 -16.58 -0.95
CA ALA A 91 -9.11 -16.34 -0.42
C ALA A 91 -10.20 -16.47 -1.51
N GLU A 92 -9.96 -15.93 -2.71
CA GLU A 92 -10.87 -16.07 -3.84
C GLU A 92 -11.00 -17.54 -4.31
N VAL A 93 -9.90 -18.29 -4.32
CA VAL A 93 -9.94 -19.74 -4.60
C VAL A 93 -10.77 -20.46 -3.55
N MET A 94 -10.55 -20.17 -2.27
CA MET A 94 -11.26 -20.80 -1.16
C MET A 94 -12.76 -20.50 -1.21
N GLU A 95 -13.16 -19.26 -1.40
CA GLU A 95 -14.57 -18.86 -1.51
C GLU A 95 -15.23 -19.51 -2.72
N THR A 96 -14.57 -19.51 -3.88
CA THR A 96 -15.08 -20.13 -5.10
C THR A 96 -15.28 -21.63 -4.91
N ALA A 97 -14.31 -22.30 -4.26
CA ALA A 97 -14.38 -23.73 -3.96
C ALA A 97 -15.53 -24.05 -3.02
N ILE A 98 -15.70 -23.29 -1.93
CA ILE A 98 -16.80 -23.48 -0.97
C ILE A 98 -18.16 -23.32 -1.66
N GLN A 99 -18.33 -22.28 -2.48
CA GLN A 99 -19.59 -22.07 -3.23
C GLN A 99 -19.83 -23.17 -4.26
N ALA A 100 -18.78 -23.70 -4.90
CA ALA A 100 -18.89 -24.79 -5.86
C ALA A 100 -19.24 -26.11 -5.16
N VAL A 101 -18.65 -26.41 -4.01
CA VAL A 101 -18.96 -27.59 -3.18
C VAL A 101 -20.41 -27.50 -2.68
N LYS A 102 -20.82 -26.36 -2.12
CA LYS A 102 -22.22 -26.17 -1.69
C LYS A 102 -23.18 -26.43 -2.84
N ARG A 103 -22.99 -25.87 -4.02
CA ARG A 103 -23.86 -26.09 -5.19
C ARG A 103 -23.88 -27.53 -5.66
N LYS A 104 -22.73 -28.21 -5.79
CA LYS A 104 -22.63 -29.55 -6.33
C LYS A 104 -23.12 -30.64 -5.34
N VAL A 105 -22.92 -30.39 -4.03
CA VAL A 105 -23.33 -31.37 -2.98
C VAL A 105 -24.79 -31.21 -2.59
N TYR A 106 -25.32 -29.98 -2.48
CA TYR A 106 -26.67 -29.72 -1.99
C TYR A 106 -27.77 -29.68 -3.08
N LEU A 107 -27.42 -29.53 -4.36
CA LEU A 107 -28.40 -29.49 -5.47
C LEU A 107 -28.79 -30.86 -6.03
N LYS A 108 -28.39 -31.98 -5.41
CA LYS A 108 -28.92 -33.28 -5.76
C LYS A 108 -30.33 -33.45 -5.12
N PRO A 109 -31.41 -33.50 -5.91
CA PRO A 109 -32.75 -33.71 -5.35
C PRO A 109 -32.87 -35.13 -4.79
N LYS A 110 -33.31 -35.24 -3.53
CA LYS A 110 -33.80 -36.45 -2.89
C LYS A 110 -32.77 -37.51 -2.50
N GLN A 111 -31.93 -37.20 -1.50
CA GLN A 111 -31.63 -38.25 -0.50
C GLN A 111 -31.63 -37.63 0.89
N SER A 112 -32.17 -38.36 1.89
CA SER A 112 -32.46 -37.88 3.24
C SER A 112 -31.30 -37.10 3.86
N ARG A 113 -31.62 -35.95 4.45
CA ARG A 113 -30.64 -35.13 5.23
C ARG A 113 -30.17 -35.97 6.41
N HIS A 114 -28.95 -36.51 6.31
CA HIS A 114 -28.24 -37.11 7.41
C HIS A 114 -27.41 -36.03 8.15
N PRO A 115 -27.14 -36.20 9.45
CA PRO A 115 -26.32 -35.25 10.25
C PRO A 115 -24.85 -35.16 9.83
N THR A 116 -24.45 -35.76 8.72
CA THR A 116 -23.09 -35.86 8.20
C THR A 116 -22.70 -34.77 7.19
N ASP A 117 -23.44 -33.66 7.10
CA ASP A 117 -23.14 -32.54 6.23
C ASP A 117 -21.98 -31.66 6.76
N VAL A 118 -21.16 -32.19 7.66
CA VAL A 118 -19.97 -31.53 8.21
C VAL A 118 -18.75 -32.00 7.42
N LEU A 119 -18.01 -31.06 6.83
CA LEU A 119 -16.67 -31.33 6.30
C LEU A 119 -15.75 -31.74 7.44
N SER A 120 -15.07 -32.88 7.31
CA SER A 120 -14.06 -33.25 8.31
C SER A 120 -12.96 -32.22 8.39
N GLU A 121 -12.34 -32.08 9.55
CA GLU A 121 -11.22 -31.14 9.77
C GLU A 121 -10.07 -31.40 8.79
N ASP A 122 -9.76 -32.68 8.51
CA ASP A 122 -8.77 -33.05 7.50
C ASP A 122 -9.12 -32.55 6.09
N LEU A 123 -10.39 -32.56 5.73
CA LEU A 123 -10.82 -32.08 4.42
C LEU A 123 -10.80 -30.57 4.34
N LEU A 124 -11.15 -29.87 5.42
CA LEU A 124 -11.04 -28.42 5.55
C LEU A 124 -9.60 -27.96 5.45
N ASN A 125 -8.71 -28.62 6.18
CA ASN A 125 -7.25 -28.35 6.10
C ASN A 125 -6.73 -28.61 4.69
N THR A 126 -7.23 -29.62 4.02
CA THR A 126 -6.87 -29.93 2.63
C THR A 126 -7.38 -28.85 1.67
N ILE A 127 -8.62 -28.38 1.82
CA ILE A 127 -9.18 -27.25 1.04
C ILE A 127 -8.36 -25.98 1.27
N ALA A 128 -8.07 -25.66 2.53
CA ALA A 128 -7.26 -24.51 2.91
C ALA A 128 -5.84 -24.59 2.35
N ASN A 129 -5.24 -25.78 2.34
CA ASN A 129 -3.91 -26.00 1.78
C ASN A 129 -3.88 -25.83 0.25
N ILE A 130 -4.80 -26.46 -0.49
CA ILE A 130 -4.88 -26.37 -1.95
C ILE A 130 -5.17 -24.92 -2.39
N SER A 131 -6.03 -24.22 -1.67
CA SER A 131 -6.33 -22.81 -1.95
C SER A 131 -5.15 -21.89 -1.66
N GLY A 132 -4.23 -22.27 -0.79
CA GLY A 132 -3.15 -21.42 -0.29
C GLY A 132 -3.51 -20.60 0.96
N CYS A 133 -4.72 -20.79 1.53
CA CYS A 133 -5.17 -20.08 2.73
C CYS A 133 -4.60 -20.63 4.04
N LEU A 134 -4.18 -21.91 4.07
CA LEU A 134 -3.78 -22.59 5.31
C LEU A 134 -2.75 -21.81 6.16
N PRO A 135 -1.65 -21.26 5.59
CA PRO A 135 -0.68 -20.51 6.37
C PRO A 135 -1.26 -19.27 7.06
N TYR A 136 -2.34 -18.71 6.51
CA TYR A 136 -3.01 -17.51 7.01
C TYR A 136 -4.17 -17.81 7.98
N MET A 137 -4.59 -19.06 8.08
CA MET A 137 -5.62 -19.53 9.01
C MET A 137 -5.01 -20.11 10.28
N LEU A 138 -3.87 -20.78 10.18
CA LEU A 138 -3.16 -21.31 11.33
C LEU A 138 -2.49 -20.19 12.15
N PRO A 139 -2.46 -20.32 13.50
CA PRO A 139 -1.74 -19.36 14.32
C PRO A 139 -0.24 -19.43 13.99
N PRO A 140 0.44 -18.28 13.81
CA PRO A 140 1.88 -18.26 13.61
C PRO A 140 2.60 -18.71 14.89
N LYS A 141 3.80 -19.26 14.74
CA LYS A 141 4.69 -19.50 15.89
C LYS A 141 5.25 -18.16 16.34
N CYS A 142 4.88 -17.74 17.53
CA CYS A 142 5.37 -16.49 18.10
C CYS A 142 6.73 -16.72 18.79
N PRO A 143 7.78 -15.98 18.40
CA PRO A 143 9.04 -16.04 19.11
C PRO A 143 8.85 -15.48 20.53
N ASN A 144 9.42 -16.14 21.51
CA ASN A 144 9.43 -15.68 22.90
C ASN A 144 10.85 -15.23 23.27
N THR A 145 11.42 -14.38 22.42
CA THR A 145 12.72 -13.76 22.66
C THR A 145 12.54 -12.36 23.24
N CYS A 146 13.58 -11.87 23.89
CA CYS A 146 13.63 -10.51 24.38
C CYS A 146 13.39 -9.46 23.27
N LEU A 147 13.94 -9.65 22.07
CA LEU A 147 13.68 -8.77 20.92
C LEU A 147 12.20 -8.75 20.53
N ALA A 148 11.53 -9.91 20.51
CA ALA A 148 10.10 -10.01 20.21
C ALA A 148 9.20 -9.39 21.30
N ASN A 149 9.75 -9.11 22.48
CA ASN A 149 9.10 -8.35 23.54
C ASN A 149 9.43 -6.86 23.48
N LYS A 150 10.55 -6.47 22.88
CA LYS A 150 10.99 -5.09 22.72
C LYS A 150 10.41 -4.42 21.47
N TYR A 151 10.30 -5.15 20.35
CA TYR A 151 9.86 -4.64 19.06
C TYR A 151 8.69 -5.42 18.48
N ARG A 152 7.75 -4.72 17.84
CA ARG A 152 6.64 -5.34 17.13
C ARG A 152 7.07 -5.91 15.78
N LEU A 153 6.55 -7.08 15.40
CA LEU A 153 6.73 -7.60 14.06
C LEU A 153 6.11 -6.66 13.02
N ILE A 154 6.72 -6.55 11.84
CA ILE A 154 6.23 -5.67 10.77
C ILE A 154 4.82 -6.04 10.29
N THR A 155 4.42 -7.30 10.44
CA THR A 155 3.10 -7.80 10.09
C THR A 155 2.05 -7.59 11.17
N GLY A 156 2.41 -7.07 12.34
CA GLY A 156 1.53 -6.98 13.52
C GLY A 156 1.19 -8.32 14.17
N ALA A 157 1.63 -9.45 13.59
CA ALA A 157 1.42 -10.77 14.19
C ALA A 157 2.08 -10.88 15.56
N CYS A 158 1.53 -11.75 16.43
CA CYS A 158 2.06 -12.00 17.77
C CYS A 158 2.09 -10.76 18.71
N ASN A 159 1.37 -9.72 18.39
CA ASN A 159 1.12 -8.64 19.33
C ASN A 159 0.39 -9.20 20.57
N ASN A 160 -0.73 -9.86 20.36
CA ASN A 160 -1.36 -10.69 21.39
C ASN A 160 -0.76 -12.10 21.36
N ARG A 161 -0.36 -12.63 22.53
CA ARG A 161 0.27 -13.96 22.63
C ARG A 161 -0.74 -15.10 22.58
N ASP A 162 -1.94 -14.89 23.09
CA ASP A 162 -3.01 -15.88 23.12
C ASP A 162 -3.78 -15.91 21.79
N HIS A 163 -3.87 -14.75 21.12
CA HIS A 163 -4.52 -14.56 19.82
C HIS A 163 -3.55 -13.94 18.81
N PRO A 164 -2.56 -14.70 18.29
CA PRO A 164 -1.43 -14.14 17.53
C PRO A 164 -1.80 -13.43 16.23
N ARG A 165 -3.03 -13.61 15.72
CA ARG A 165 -3.51 -12.96 14.49
C ARG A 165 -4.36 -11.73 14.72
N TRP A 166 -4.74 -11.43 15.95
CA TRP A 166 -5.50 -10.21 16.22
C TRP A 166 -4.70 -8.98 15.82
N GLY A 167 -5.30 -8.14 14.99
CA GLY A 167 -4.68 -6.95 14.46
C GLY A 167 -3.56 -7.18 13.43
N ALA A 168 -3.26 -8.43 13.04
CA ALA A 168 -2.24 -8.72 12.05
C ALA A 168 -2.69 -8.36 10.62
N ALA A 169 -1.74 -7.97 9.76
CA ALA A 169 -1.98 -7.73 8.36
C ALA A 169 -2.50 -8.98 7.62
N ASN A 170 -3.30 -8.76 6.58
CA ASN A 170 -3.90 -9.80 5.74
C ASN A 170 -4.89 -10.72 6.48
N THR A 171 -5.51 -10.22 7.54
CA THR A 171 -6.60 -10.87 8.26
C THR A 171 -7.95 -10.23 7.95
N ALA A 172 -9.05 -10.86 8.37
CA ALA A 172 -10.38 -10.30 8.16
C ALA A 172 -10.62 -9.06 9.03
N LEU A 173 -11.35 -8.08 8.51
CA LEU A 173 -11.94 -7.01 9.31
C LEU A 173 -12.90 -7.59 10.35
N ALA A 174 -12.86 -7.10 11.58
CA ALA A 174 -13.73 -7.56 12.65
C ALA A 174 -15.20 -7.21 12.37
N ARG A 175 -16.10 -8.07 12.82
CA ARG A 175 -17.55 -7.84 12.76
C ARG A 175 -18.11 -7.64 14.16
N TRP A 176 -18.59 -6.42 14.45
CA TRP A 176 -19.30 -6.12 15.70
C TRP A 176 -20.79 -6.44 15.61
N LEU A 177 -21.37 -6.42 14.40
CA LEU A 177 -22.67 -6.94 14.08
C LEU A 177 -22.54 -7.95 12.92
N PRO A 178 -23.41 -8.96 12.84
CA PRO A 178 -23.43 -9.90 11.71
C PRO A 178 -23.66 -9.17 10.38
N PRO A 179 -23.06 -9.63 9.27
CA PRO A 179 -23.25 -8.99 7.97
C PRO A 179 -24.67 -9.24 7.43
N ALA A 180 -25.25 -8.19 6.84
CA ALA A 180 -26.57 -8.20 6.23
C ALA A 180 -26.46 -8.35 4.70
N TYR A 181 -26.10 -9.57 4.22
CA TYR A 181 -26.12 -9.92 2.80
C TYR A 181 -27.51 -10.35 2.35
N GLU A 182 -27.91 -10.10 1.08
CA GLU A 182 -29.22 -10.51 0.55
C GLU A 182 -29.44 -12.03 0.60
N ASP A 183 -28.40 -12.80 0.27
CA ASP A 183 -28.44 -14.28 0.31
C ASP A 183 -28.00 -14.86 1.68
N GLY A 184 -27.74 -14.00 2.66
CA GLY A 184 -27.16 -14.37 3.96
C GLY A 184 -25.70 -14.82 3.91
N ILE A 185 -25.05 -14.83 2.75
CA ILE A 185 -23.71 -15.38 2.54
C ILE A 185 -22.74 -14.36 1.96
N SER A 186 -23.06 -13.75 0.80
CA SER A 186 -22.10 -12.89 0.11
C SER A 186 -22.70 -11.85 -0.86
N GLN A 187 -23.97 -11.98 -1.23
CA GLN A 187 -24.58 -11.02 -2.14
C GLN A 187 -24.76 -9.66 -1.45
N PRO A 188 -24.22 -8.56 -2.02
CA PRO A 188 -24.39 -7.24 -1.46
C PRO A 188 -25.83 -6.83 -1.22
N ARG A 189 -26.03 -5.89 -0.33
CA ARG A 189 -27.32 -5.19 -0.23
C ARG A 189 -27.61 -4.42 -1.53
N GLY A 190 -28.83 -4.51 -2.07
CA GLY A 190 -29.18 -3.90 -3.36
C GLY A 190 -28.58 -4.61 -4.58
N TRP A 191 -28.20 -5.88 -4.45
CA TRP A 191 -27.72 -6.70 -5.57
C TRP A 191 -28.84 -7.04 -6.55
N SER A 192 -29.99 -7.46 -6.03
CA SER A 192 -31.17 -7.84 -6.80
C SER A 192 -32.17 -6.69 -6.85
N HIS A 193 -32.54 -6.25 -8.04
CA HIS A 193 -33.48 -5.13 -8.21
C HIS A 193 -34.87 -5.40 -7.62
N ASP A 194 -35.27 -6.69 -7.59
CA ASP A 194 -36.57 -7.12 -7.09
C ASP A 194 -36.59 -7.40 -5.57
N PHE A 195 -35.44 -7.31 -4.89
CA PHE A 195 -35.35 -7.53 -3.45
C PHE A 195 -35.83 -6.30 -2.68
N LEU A 196 -36.81 -6.49 -1.79
CA LEU A 196 -37.42 -5.41 -1.03
C LEU A 196 -36.94 -5.42 0.44
N TYR A 197 -36.47 -4.26 0.90
CA TYR A 197 -36.09 -3.98 2.28
C TYR A 197 -37.24 -3.25 2.96
N ASN A 198 -37.87 -3.84 3.98
CA ASN A 198 -39.06 -3.28 4.62
C ASN A 198 -40.14 -2.84 3.62
N GLY A 199 -40.31 -3.64 2.55
CA GLY A 199 -41.32 -3.41 1.51
C GLY A 199 -40.92 -2.42 0.39
N PHE A 200 -39.68 -1.92 0.39
CA PHE A 200 -39.18 -0.95 -0.59
C PHE A 200 -37.80 -1.36 -1.16
N PRO A 201 -37.51 -1.05 -2.43
CA PRO A 201 -36.16 -1.22 -2.97
C PRO A 201 -35.20 -0.20 -2.36
N LEU A 202 -33.92 -0.54 -2.27
CA LEU A 202 -32.89 0.46 -1.91
C LEU A 202 -32.69 1.47 -3.05
N PRO A 203 -32.55 2.77 -2.72
CA PRO A 203 -32.31 3.79 -3.75
C PRO A 203 -30.96 3.59 -4.43
N PRO A 204 -30.84 3.96 -5.72
CA PRO A 204 -29.55 4.02 -6.40
C PRO A 204 -28.57 4.94 -5.66
N VAL A 205 -27.32 4.48 -5.46
CA VAL A 205 -26.34 5.25 -4.69
C VAL A 205 -26.00 6.60 -5.35
N ARG A 206 -26.02 6.68 -6.69
CA ARG A 206 -25.79 7.92 -7.42
C ARG A 206 -26.91 8.95 -7.21
N GLU A 207 -28.13 8.48 -7.02
CA GLU A 207 -29.27 9.35 -6.70
C GLU A 207 -29.12 9.98 -5.31
N LEU A 208 -28.66 9.18 -4.33
CA LEU A 208 -28.34 9.67 -2.98
C LEU A 208 -27.24 10.73 -3.01
N THR A 209 -26.19 10.52 -3.81
CA THR A 209 -25.13 11.53 -3.99
C THR A 209 -25.71 12.83 -4.49
N ARG A 210 -26.48 12.82 -5.57
CA ARG A 210 -26.98 14.04 -6.23
C ARG A 210 -28.05 14.76 -5.42
N GLN A 211 -28.93 14.04 -4.72
CA GLN A 211 -30.06 14.67 -4.01
C GLN A 211 -29.73 15.11 -2.59
N VAL A 212 -28.77 14.41 -1.92
CA VAL A 212 -28.48 14.61 -0.50
C VAL A 212 -27.07 15.11 -0.25
N ILE A 213 -26.06 14.53 -0.93
CA ILE A 213 -24.64 14.67 -0.49
C ILE A 213 -23.93 15.80 -1.23
N GLN A 214 -24.15 15.93 -2.54
CA GLN A 214 -23.43 16.84 -3.42
C GLN A 214 -23.81 18.31 -3.18
N VAL A 215 -22.78 19.18 -3.21
CA VAL A 215 -22.96 20.64 -3.15
C VAL A 215 -21.95 21.33 -4.04
N SER A 216 -22.36 22.46 -4.63
CA SER A 216 -21.51 23.34 -5.41
C SER A 216 -20.31 23.85 -4.61
N ASN A 217 -19.14 23.91 -5.27
CA ASN A 217 -17.92 24.46 -4.69
C ASN A 217 -17.92 25.99 -4.57
N GLU A 218 -18.98 26.67 -5.06
CA GLU A 218 -19.08 28.15 -5.07
C GLU A 218 -19.29 28.75 -3.66
N ALA A 219 -19.85 27.98 -2.73
CA ALA A 219 -20.17 28.44 -1.38
C ALA A 219 -19.83 27.37 -0.32
N VAL A 220 -18.55 27.06 -0.17
CA VAL A 220 -18.07 26.07 0.81
C VAL A 220 -18.04 26.69 2.20
N THR A 221 -18.65 26.01 3.18
CA THR A 221 -18.54 26.39 4.58
C THR A 221 -17.20 25.89 5.13
N GLU A 222 -16.39 26.80 5.60
CA GLU A 222 -15.08 26.49 6.20
C GLU A 222 -15.22 26.26 7.72
N ASP A 223 -14.33 25.42 8.27
CA ASP A 223 -14.25 25.16 9.70
C ASP A 223 -13.59 26.35 10.41
N ASP A 224 -14.25 26.91 11.42
CA ASP A 224 -13.79 28.08 12.15
C ASP A 224 -12.74 27.76 13.23
N GLN A 225 -12.47 26.48 13.51
CA GLN A 225 -11.57 26.03 14.58
C GLN A 225 -10.39 25.22 14.04
N TYR A 226 -10.61 24.39 13.02
CA TYR A 226 -9.61 23.38 12.62
C TYR A 226 -9.03 23.61 11.24
N SER A 227 -7.72 23.42 11.16
CA SER A 227 -6.92 23.55 9.95
C SER A 227 -7.15 22.38 8.99
N ASP A 228 -6.81 22.56 7.72
CA ASP A 228 -6.88 21.53 6.69
C ASP A 228 -5.97 20.32 7.01
N LEU A 229 -4.96 20.52 7.86
CA LEU A 229 -4.10 19.43 8.35
C LEU A 229 -4.85 18.42 9.22
N LEU A 230 -5.93 18.83 9.93
CA LEU A 230 -6.78 17.89 10.67
C LEU A 230 -7.38 16.83 9.73
N MET A 231 -7.90 17.25 8.58
CA MET A 231 -8.48 16.35 7.58
C MET A 231 -7.40 15.42 7.00
N VAL A 232 -6.25 15.96 6.62
CA VAL A 232 -5.15 15.17 6.04
C VAL A 232 -4.58 14.16 7.03
N TRP A 233 -4.48 14.53 8.32
CA TRP A 233 -4.08 13.58 9.37
C TRP A 233 -5.04 12.43 9.50
N GLY A 234 -6.35 12.69 9.44
CA GLY A 234 -7.38 11.65 9.45
C GLY A 234 -7.21 10.65 8.29
N GLN A 235 -6.98 11.15 7.07
CA GLN A 235 -6.69 10.31 5.91
C GLN A 235 -5.41 9.49 6.11
N TYR A 236 -4.35 10.13 6.60
CA TYR A 236 -3.05 9.49 6.83
C TYR A 236 -3.13 8.37 7.87
N ILE A 237 -3.89 8.55 8.96
CA ILE A 237 -4.09 7.54 10.01
C ILE A 237 -5.04 6.42 9.56
N ASP A 238 -6.05 6.71 8.74
CA ASP A 238 -6.83 5.64 8.09
C ASP A 238 -5.91 4.73 7.27
N HIS A 239 -4.95 5.33 6.56
CA HIS A 239 -3.97 4.60 5.77
C HIS A 239 -2.91 3.85 6.59
N ASP A 240 -2.81 4.09 7.88
CA ASP A 240 -1.96 3.34 8.81
C ASP A 240 -2.62 2.01 9.22
N ILE A 241 -3.94 1.98 9.37
CA ILE A 241 -4.66 0.88 10.02
C ILE A 241 -5.61 0.11 9.09
N ALA A 242 -5.99 0.65 7.93
CA ALA A 242 -7.00 0.05 7.07
C ALA A 242 -6.68 0.14 5.57
N PHE A 243 -6.66 -1.03 4.93
CA PHE A 243 -6.59 -1.16 3.48
C PHE A 243 -7.32 -2.42 3.03
N THR A 244 -8.42 -2.25 2.31
CA THR A 244 -9.16 -3.38 1.73
C THR A 244 -8.91 -3.47 0.23
N PRO A 245 -8.16 -4.49 -0.27
CA PRO A 245 -7.89 -4.67 -1.68
C PRO A 245 -9.17 -4.94 -2.48
N GLN A 246 -9.14 -4.64 -3.77
CA GLN A 246 -10.21 -5.03 -4.69
C GLN A 246 -10.04 -6.46 -5.18
N SER A 247 -11.15 -7.19 -5.33
CA SER A 247 -11.19 -8.50 -5.97
C SER A 247 -10.97 -8.35 -7.48
N THR A 248 -9.98 -9.05 -8.03
CA THR A 248 -9.59 -8.92 -9.44
C THR A 248 -9.90 -10.15 -10.28
N SER A 249 -10.30 -11.26 -9.66
CA SER A 249 -10.19 -12.58 -10.29
C SER A 249 -11.45 -13.08 -11.00
N LYS A 250 -12.63 -12.77 -10.47
CA LYS A 250 -13.85 -13.47 -10.92
C LYS A 250 -14.47 -12.95 -12.22
N ALA A 251 -14.20 -11.70 -12.62
CA ALA A 251 -14.70 -11.14 -13.89
C ALA A 251 -14.21 -11.90 -15.14
N ALA A 252 -13.08 -12.60 -15.05
CA ALA A 252 -12.52 -13.35 -16.15
C ALA A 252 -13.11 -14.79 -16.31
N PHE A 253 -13.89 -15.31 -15.37
CA PHE A 253 -14.43 -16.67 -15.39
C PHE A 253 -15.49 -16.91 -16.47
N TRP A 254 -16.33 -15.92 -16.74
CA TRP A 254 -17.54 -16.10 -17.55
C TRP A 254 -17.43 -15.41 -18.92
N GLY A 255 -16.31 -15.46 -19.58
CA GLY A 255 -16.15 -14.88 -20.90
C GLY A 255 -15.25 -13.63 -20.92
N GLY A 256 -14.63 -13.30 -19.79
CA GLY A 256 -13.63 -12.26 -19.71
C GLY A 256 -14.19 -10.86 -19.69
N ILE A 257 -15.35 -10.64 -19.08
CA ILE A 257 -15.94 -9.31 -18.90
C ILE A 257 -15.11 -8.56 -17.84
N ASP A 258 -14.61 -7.41 -18.22
CA ASP A 258 -14.00 -6.43 -17.34
C ASP A 258 -15.10 -5.60 -16.70
N CYS A 259 -15.05 -5.32 -15.38
CA CYS A 259 -16.02 -4.47 -14.69
C CYS A 259 -16.08 -3.04 -15.25
N GLN A 260 -15.13 -2.64 -16.09
CA GLN A 260 -15.17 -1.39 -16.84
C GLN A 260 -16.06 -1.46 -18.09
N LEU A 261 -16.50 -2.66 -18.47
CA LEU A 261 -17.24 -2.91 -19.71
C LEU A 261 -18.62 -3.51 -19.47
N THR A 262 -19.03 -3.73 -18.22
CA THR A 262 -20.34 -4.29 -17.87
C THR A 262 -21.06 -3.41 -16.88
N CYS A 263 -22.36 -3.21 -17.14
CA CYS A 263 -23.27 -2.57 -16.19
C CYS A 263 -24.18 -3.58 -15.47
N GLU A 264 -23.87 -4.88 -15.56
CA GLU A 264 -24.59 -5.94 -14.88
C GLU A 264 -23.92 -6.36 -13.57
N ASN A 265 -24.72 -6.70 -12.56
CA ASN A 265 -24.28 -7.26 -11.30
C ASN A 265 -23.77 -8.70 -11.52
N GLN A 266 -22.48 -8.84 -11.72
CA GLN A 266 -21.81 -10.13 -11.93
C GLN A 266 -20.51 -10.17 -11.13
N ASN A 267 -20.49 -10.96 -10.05
CA ASN A 267 -19.33 -11.04 -9.16
C ASN A 267 -17.99 -11.25 -9.92
N PRO A 268 -16.95 -10.37 -9.73
CA PRO A 268 -16.83 -9.36 -8.68
C PRO A 268 -17.31 -7.95 -9.08
N CYS A 269 -18.08 -7.80 -10.13
CA CYS A 269 -18.58 -6.51 -10.60
C CYS A 269 -19.91 -6.19 -9.91
N PHE A 270 -19.95 -5.03 -9.27
CA PHE A 270 -21.16 -4.46 -8.66
C PHE A 270 -21.30 -2.98 -9.10
N PRO A 271 -21.54 -2.75 -10.41
CA PRO A 271 -21.49 -1.41 -11.00
C PRO A 271 -22.50 -0.46 -10.37
N ILE A 272 -22.12 0.81 -10.33
CA ILE A 272 -23.00 1.89 -9.88
C ILE A 272 -23.81 2.36 -11.09
N GLN A 273 -25.12 2.14 -11.06
CA GLN A 273 -26.04 2.55 -12.12
C GLN A 273 -26.12 4.07 -12.21
N GLN A 274 -26.20 4.59 -13.43
CA GLN A 274 -26.40 5.99 -13.69
C GLN A 274 -27.87 6.39 -13.64
N LEU A 275 -28.10 7.69 -13.54
CA LEU A 275 -29.43 8.25 -13.63
C LEU A 275 -29.84 8.41 -15.11
N PRO A 276 -31.09 8.13 -15.47
CA PRO A 276 -31.55 8.07 -16.87
C PRO A 276 -31.46 9.39 -17.64
N PHE A 277 -31.29 10.54 -16.98
CA PHE A 277 -31.26 11.86 -17.62
C PHE A 277 -30.18 12.75 -17.03
N ASN A 278 -29.27 13.23 -17.89
CA ASN A 278 -28.26 14.26 -17.59
C ASN A 278 -27.31 13.96 -16.41
N ASP A 279 -26.77 12.75 -16.33
CA ASP A 279 -25.65 12.52 -15.40
C ASP A 279 -24.34 13.00 -16.05
N SER A 280 -23.70 13.99 -15.42
CA SER A 280 -22.49 14.66 -15.91
C SER A 280 -21.25 13.74 -15.96
N LEU A 281 -21.30 12.58 -15.29
CA LEU A 281 -20.12 11.74 -15.08
C LEU A 281 -19.69 10.92 -16.29
N THR A 282 -20.48 10.88 -17.38
CA THR A 282 -20.21 9.92 -18.44
C THR A 282 -20.24 10.50 -19.84
N ALA A 283 -19.14 10.34 -20.50
CA ALA A 283 -19.05 10.33 -21.96
C ALA A 283 -19.32 8.91 -22.46
N GLY A 284 -20.59 8.46 -22.46
CA GLY A 284 -21.01 7.29 -23.24
C GLY A 284 -20.99 5.92 -22.55
N THR A 285 -21.04 5.82 -21.22
CA THR A 285 -21.23 4.56 -20.48
C THR A 285 -22.42 4.65 -19.53
N ASP A 286 -23.21 3.58 -19.42
CA ASP A 286 -24.46 3.56 -18.64
C ASP A 286 -24.26 3.33 -17.15
N CYS A 287 -23.01 3.16 -16.67
CA CYS A 287 -22.67 2.90 -15.27
C CYS A 287 -21.23 3.26 -14.92
N LEU A 288 -20.97 3.49 -13.62
CA LEU A 288 -19.59 3.59 -13.10
C LEU A 288 -19.09 2.20 -12.71
N PRO A 289 -17.85 1.83 -13.09
CA PRO A 289 -17.28 0.54 -12.72
C PRO A 289 -17.04 0.45 -11.23
N PHE A 290 -17.44 -0.68 -10.62
CA PHE A 290 -17.18 -0.99 -9.23
C PHE A 290 -16.76 -2.45 -9.06
N TYR A 291 -15.60 -2.65 -8.44
CA TYR A 291 -15.10 -3.97 -8.06
C TYR A 291 -15.38 -4.22 -6.59
N ARG A 292 -15.91 -5.40 -6.27
CA ARG A 292 -16.10 -5.82 -4.88
C ARG A 292 -14.75 -5.91 -4.16
N SER A 293 -14.77 -5.76 -2.84
CA SER A 293 -13.60 -5.96 -1.99
C SER A 293 -13.16 -7.43 -1.98
N SER A 294 -11.86 -7.65 -1.85
CA SER A 294 -11.29 -8.98 -1.73
C SER A 294 -11.78 -9.71 -0.48
N ALA A 295 -12.06 -11.01 -0.62
CA ALA A 295 -12.35 -11.86 0.51
C ALA A 295 -11.10 -12.09 1.37
N ALA A 296 -11.31 -12.38 2.67
CA ALA A 296 -10.28 -12.87 3.57
C ALA A 296 -10.19 -14.41 3.50
N CYS A 297 -9.05 -14.98 3.87
CA CYS A 297 -8.89 -16.39 4.11
C CYS A 297 -9.77 -16.83 5.31
N GLY A 298 -10.79 -17.66 5.06
CA GLY A 298 -11.83 -17.98 6.01
C GLY A 298 -13.10 -17.15 5.81
N THR A 299 -14.23 -17.67 6.25
CA THR A 299 -15.56 -17.08 6.00
C THR A 299 -16.41 -16.95 7.27
N GLY A 300 -15.94 -17.41 8.43
CA GLY A 300 -16.64 -17.32 9.70
C GLY A 300 -16.29 -16.05 10.49
N HIS A 301 -16.78 -16.00 11.72
CA HIS A 301 -16.38 -14.96 12.67
C HIS A 301 -14.85 -14.97 12.85
N GLN A 302 -14.21 -13.82 12.83
CA GLN A 302 -12.75 -13.69 12.89
C GLN A 302 -11.99 -14.44 11.78
N GLY A 303 -12.60 -14.67 10.61
CA GLY A 303 -11.96 -15.36 9.49
C GLY A 303 -11.89 -16.89 9.63
N ALA A 304 -12.49 -17.49 10.65
CA ALA A 304 -12.57 -18.93 10.79
C ALA A 304 -13.58 -19.53 9.79
N PHE A 305 -13.28 -20.71 9.25
CA PHE A 305 -14.21 -21.46 8.45
C PHE A 305 -14.86 -22.55 9.31
N PHE A 306 -16.19 -22.52 9.42
CA PHE A 306 -16.94 -23.58 10.10
C PHE A 306 -17.16 -24.75 9.14
N GLY A 307 -16.81 -25.97 9.55
CA GLY A 307 -16.91 -27.17 8.73
C GLY A 307 -18.31 -27.55 8.33
N ASN A 308 -19.32 -26.93 8.91
CA ASN A 308 -20.73 -27.25 8.63
C ASN A 308 -21.19 -26.51 7.36
N LEU A 309 -21.44 -27.24 6.29
CA LEU A 309 -21.90 -26.67 5.02
C LEU A 309 -23.38 -26.20 5.08
N SER A 310 -24.16 -26.62 6.09
CA SER A 310 -25.53 -26.15 6.32
C SER A 310 -25.60 -24.81 7.02
N GLU A 311 -24.53 -24.41 7.73
CA GLU A 311 -24.42 -23.10 8.36
C GLU A 311 -23.98 -22.01 7.36
N SER A 312 -24.39 -20.78 7.61
CA SER A 312 -23.95 -19.66 6.81
C SER A 312 -22.50 -19.33 7.16
N ASN A 313 -21.63 -19.31 6.16
CA ASN A 313 -20.27 -18.82 6.26
C ASN A 313 -20.21 -17.50 5.49
N PRO A 314 -20.57 -16.36 6.08
CA PRO A 314 -20.68 -15.10 5.36
C PRO A 314 -19.29 -14.60 4.94
N ARG A 315 -19.25 -13.97 3.76
CA ARG A 315 -18.06 -13.35 3.21
C ARG A 315 -17.48 -12.32 4.18
N GLN A 316 -16.17 -12.40 4.43
CA GLN A 316 -15.41 -11.42 5.19
C GLN A 316 -14.45 -10.68 4.24
N GLN A 317 -14.21 -9.40 4.49
CA GLN A 317 -13.27 -8.59 3.74
C GLN A 317 -11.92 -8.57 4.44
N MET A 318 -10.85 -8.63 3.65
CA MET A 318 -9.47 -8.62 4.14
C MET A 318 -9.00 -7.20 4.44
N ASN A 319 -8.32 -7.01 5.58
CA ASN A 319 -7.46 -5.86 5.81
C ASN A 319 -6.01 -6.21 5.44
N GLY A 320 -5.43 -5.53 4.47
CA GLY A 320 -4.05 -5.76 4.02
C GLY A 320 -3.00 -5.16 4.97
N LEU A 321 -3.41 -4.32 5.92
CA LEU A 321 -2.52 -3.62 6.86
C LEU A 321 -2.65 -4.21 8.28
N THR A 322 -1.70 -3.83 9.14
CA THR A 322 -1.84 -4.02 10.59
C THR A 322 -2.98 -3.14 11.12
N SER A 323 -3.66 -3.59 12.16
CA SER A 323 -4.67 -2.79 12.87
C SER A 323 -4.08 -2.00 14.02
N PHE A 324 -2.80 -1.63 13.96
CA PHE A 324 -2.13 -0.88 15.02
C PHE A 324 -1.71 0.49 14.50
N LEU A 325 -1.72 1.49 15.37
CA LEU A 325 -1.07 2.77 15.12
C LEU A 325 0.45 2.57 15.25
N ASP A 326 1.05 1.96 14.23
CA ASP A 326 2.44 1.50 14.24
C ASP A 326 3.32 2.14 13.16
N ALA A 327 2.78 3.16 12.49
CA ALA A 327 3.40 3.86 11.37
C ALA A 327 3.62 2.94 10.15
N SER A 328 2.70 2.02 9.88
CA SER A 328 2.75 1.22 8.66
C SER A 328 2.73 2.07 7.38
N THR A 329 2.20 3.30 7.45
CA THR A 329 2.32 4.33 6.40
C THR A 329 3.76 4.66 6.04
N VAL A 330 4.70 4.49 6.96
CA VAL A 330 6.15 4.72 6.77
C VAL A 330 6.87 3.41 6.42
N TYR A 331 6.56 2.33 7.13
CA TYR A 331 7.37 1.09 7.14
C TYR A 331 6.74 -0.07 6.35
N GLY A 332 5.46 0.03 6.01
CA GLY A 332 4.69 -1.07 5.43
C GLY A 332 4.22 -2.09 6.46
N SER A 333 3.48 -3.09 5.99
CA SER A 333 2.91 -4.17 6.80
C SER A 333 3.41 -5.56 6.37
N SER A 334 4.52 -5.61 5.61
CA SER A 334 5.13 -6.87 5.16
C SER A 334 6.66 -6.79 5.13
N PRO A 335 7.36 -7.92 5.37
CA PRO A 335 8.83 -7.96 5.26
C PRO A 335 9.34 -7.59 3.86
N ALA A 336 8.57 -7.90 2.81
CA ALA A 336 8.94 -7.60 1.44
C ALA A 336 8.95 -6.10 1.15
N LEU A 337 7.96 -5.34 1.66
CA LEU A 337 7.91 -3.88 1.50
C LEU A 337 8.93 -3.21 2.42
N GLU A 338 9.06 -3.65 3.67
CA GLU A 338 10.10 -3.17 4.58
C GLU A 338 11.48 -3.26 3.93
N LYS A 339 11.80 -4.42 3.31
CA LYS A 339 13.06 -4.62 2.58
C LYS A 339 13.25 -3.61 1.43
N GLN A 340 12.19 -3.21 0.75
CA GLN A 340 12.26 -2.21 -0.33
C GLN A 340 12.45 -0.78 0.20
N LEU A 341 11.89 -0.45 1.37
CA LEU A 341 11.91 0.88 1.95
C LEU A 341 13.21 1.20 2.71
N ARG A 342 13.87 0.20 3.28
CA ARG A 342 15.13 0.38 4.03
C ARG A 342 16.31 0.63 3.10
N ASN A 343 17.25 1.45 3.56
CA ASN A 343 18.57 1.61 2.96
C ASN A 343 19.57 0.64 3.63
N TRP A 344 19.73 -0.53 3.04
CA TRP A 344 20.58 -1.60 3.57
C TRP A 344 22.09 -1.31 3.44
N THR A 345 22.49 -0.25 2.72
CA THR A 345 23.90 0.15 2.59
C THR A 345 24.32 1.17 3.63
N SER A 346 23.40 1.65 4.47
CA SER A 346 23.67 2.61 5.54
C SER A 346 23.76 1.91 6.89
N GLU A 347 24.81 2.19 7.64
CA GLU A 347 24.96 1.74 9.03
C GLU A 347 24.13 2.56 10.03
N GLU A 348 23.44 3.58 9.56
CA GLU A 348 22.61 4.47 10.36
C GLU A 348 21.15 4.05 10.44
N GLY A 349 20.76 2.90 9.86
CA GLY A 349 19.39 2.39 9.89
C GLY A 349 18.38 3.23 9.11
N LEU A 350 18.81 3.90 8.04
CA LEU A 350 18.00 4.85 7.28
C LEU A 350 16.96 4.17 6.39
N LEU A 351 15.91 4.91 6.08
CA LEU A 351 15.03 4.65 4.95
C LEU A 351 15.62 5.21 3.65
N ARG A 352 15.26 4.57 2.53
CA ARG A 352 15.66 5.02 1.19
C ARG A 352 15.00 6.35 0.84
N VAL A 353 15.74 7.20 0.17
CA VAL A 353 15.29 8.52 -0.29
C VAL A 353 15.38 8.64 -1.81
N ASN A 354 14.74 9.65 -2.38
CA ASN A 354 14.85 9.96 -3.80
C ASN A 354 16.29 10.33 -4.17
N ARG A 355 16.83 9.65 -5.20
CA ARG A 355 18.21 9.89 -5.65
C ARG A 355 18.33 11.03 -6.67
N ARG A 356 17.20 11.40 -7.33
CA ARG A 356 17.19 12.37 -8.43
C ARG A 356 16.81 13.78 -8.00
N TYR A 357 15.94 13.90 -7.00
CA TYR A 357 15.35 15.16 -6.60
C TYR A 357 15.47 15.39 -5.10
N GLN A 358 15.71 16.63 -4.72
CA GLN A 358 15.73 17.11 -3.34
C GLN A 358 14.97 18.44 -3.25
N ASN A 359 14.40 18.74 -2.09
CA ASN A 359 13.74 19.98 -1.76
C ASN A 359 14.65 20.80 -0.86
N GLU A 360 15.41 21.73 -1.43
CA GLU A 360 16.36 22.57 -0.67
C GLU A 360 17.31 21.75 0.22
N GLY A 361 17.88 20.70 -0.33
CA GLY A 361 18.77 19.79 0.40
C GLY A 361 18.04 18.73 1.27
N ARG A 362 16.71 18.79 1.40
CA ARG A 362 15.91 17.81 2.13
C ARG A 362 15.39 16.71 1.22
N ALA A 363 15.25 15.52 1.77
CA ALA A 363 14.86 14.33 1.02
C ALA A 363 13.38 14.34 0.59
N TYR A 364 13.12 13.76 -0.59
CA TYR A 364 11.81 13.26 -1.01
C TYR A 364 11.72 11.74 -0.84
N LEU A 365 10.49 11.21 -0.85
CA LEU A 365 10.21 9.78 -0.97
C LEU A 365 10.85 9.21 -2.25
N PRO A 366 11.34 7.95 -2.24
CA PRO A 366 11.80 7.29 -3.45
C PRO A 366 10.64 7.06 -4.42
N PHE A 367 10.95 6.87 -5.70
CA PHE A 367 9.94 6.49 -6.69
C PHE A 367 9.68 4.98 -6.68
N VAL A 368 8.48 4.58 -7.13
CA VAL A 368 8.21 3.18 -7.46
C VAL A 368 9.10 2.74 -8.63
N ALA A 369 9.63 1.51 -8.56
CA ALA A 369 10.56 0.99 -9.56
C ALA A 369 9.94 0.73 -10.94
N ARG A 370 8.60 0.66 -11.04
CA ARG A 370 7.88 0.39 -12.29
C ARG A 370 7.14 1.63 -12.76
N ARG A 371 6.96 1.73 -14.09
CA ARG A 371 6.13 2.79 -14.68
C ARG A 371 4.76 2.84 -14.01
N SER A 372 4.43 4.00 -13.45
CA SER A 372 3.21 4.26 -12.68
C SER A 372 2.20 5.07 -13.50
N PRO A 373 0.93 5.12 -13.07
CA PRO A 373 -0.09 5.93 -13.73
C PRO A 373 -0.07 7.41 -13.30
N CYS A 374 0.89 7.85 -12.49
CA CYS A 374 0.98 9.24 -12.05
C CYS A 374 1.09 10.20 -13.24
N ALA A 375 0.40 11.33 -13.12
CA ALA A 375 0.39 12.38 -14.12
C ALA A 375 1.80 12.96 -14.34
N GLN A 376 2.04 13.43 -15.54
CA GLN A 376 3.27 14.09 -15.91
C GLN A 376 3.03 15.58 -16.11
N GLU A 377 4.08 16.35 -15.97
CA GLU A 377 4.06 17.77 -16.31
C GLU A 377 3.68 17.97 -17.77
N PRO A 378 2.78 18.90 -18.10
CA PRO A 378 2.41 19.18 -19.48
C PRO A 378 3.62 19.59 -20.33
N GLY A 379 3.86 18.89 -21.44
CA GLY A 379 4.99 19.14 -22.34
C GLY A 379 6.34 18.53 -21.92
N ALA A 380 6.40 17.76 -20.84
CA ALA A 380 7.62 17.06 -20.43
C ALA A 380 7.98 15.93 -21.40
N ASP A 381 9.25 15.89 -21.82
CA ASP A 381 9.79 14.79 -22.62
C ASP A 381 9.80 13.49 -21.82
N GLY A 382 9.56 12.36 -22.48
CA GLY A 382 9.47 11.05 -21.84
C GLY A 382 10.73 10.59 -21.09
N ALA A 383 11.86 11.26 -21.26
CA ALA A 383 13.13 10.99 -20.60
C ALA A 383 13.18 11.45 -19.13
N ASP A 384 12.41 12.48 -18.76
CA ASP A 384 12.39 13.06 -17.40
C ASP A 384 11.08 12.77 -16.66
N ARG A 385 10.58 11.57 -16.84
CA ARG A 385 9.32 11.13 -16.24
C ARG A 385 9.41 11.08 -14.72
N ILE A 386 8.40 11.65 -14.05
CA ILE A 386 8.22 11.60 -12.59
C ILE A 386 7.18 10.51 -12.27
N GLU A 387 7.63 9.47 -11.57
CA GLU A 387 6.79 8.35 -11.17
C GLU A 387 6.06 8.63 -9.84
N CYS A 388 5.08 7.79 -9.48
CA CYS A 388 4.49 7.84 -8.15
C CYS A 388 5.54 7.55 -7.08
N PHE A 389 5.38 8.12 -5.90
CA PHE A 389 6.26 7.85 -4.76
C PHE A 389 6.00 6.48 -4.14
N LEU A 390 7.05 5.90 -3.58
CA LEU A 390 7.03 4.68 -2.79
C LEU A 390 7.09 5.03 -1.31
N ALA A 391 6.12 4.57 -0.54
CA ALA A 391 6.07 4.69 0.92
C ALA A 391 5.57 3.38 1.53
N GLY A 392 5.37 3.34 2.84
CA GLY A 392 4.79 2.19 3.53
C GLY A 392 3.34 1.90 3.12
N ASP A 393 2.61 2.89 2.63
CA ASP A 393 1.29 2.72 2.02
C ASP A 393 1.31 3.11 0.54
N GLY A 394 0.71 2.27 -0.30
CA GLY A 394 0.69 2.46 -1.77
C GLY A 394 -0.13 3.66 -2.25
N ARG A 395 -0.92 4.29 -1.37
CA ARG A 395 -1.74 5.48 -1.67
C ARG A 395 -1.00 6.80 -1.48
N ALA A 396 0.29 6.79 -1.12
CA ALA A 396 1.08 7.98 -0.78
C ALA A 396 1.07 9.10 -1.84
N SER A 397 0.79 8.78 -3.11
CA SER A 397 0.71 9.77 -4.21
C SER A 397 -0.72 10.12 -4.63
N GLU A 398 -1.74 9.71 -3.85
CA GLU A 398 -3.15 9.95 -4.20
C GLU A 398 -3.46 11.45 -4.29
N ALA A 399 -2.99 12.25 -3.32
CA ALA A 399 -3.12 13.71 -3.33
C ALA A 399 -1.84 14.37 -2.78
N LEU A 400 -1.55 15.62 -3.19
CA LEU A 400 -0.33 16.32 -2.78
C LEU A 400 -0.22 16.51 -1.27
N SER A 401 -1.32 16.83 -0.59
CA SER A 401 -1.37 17.01 0.87
C SER A 401 -0.97 15.74 1.60
N LEU A 402 -1.48 14.60 1.15
CA LEU A 402 -1.12 13.28 1.69
C LEU A 402 0.36 12.96 1.44
N THR A 403 0.86 13.23 0.23
CA THR A 403 2.28 13.05 -0.12
C THR A 403 3.20 13.89 0.78
N ALA A 404 2.78 15.12 1.13
CA ALA A 404 3.54 15.98 2.03
C ALA A 404 3.69 15.33 3.41
N VAL A 405 2.62 14.80 4.00
CA VAL A 405 2.68 14.13 5.32
C VAL A 405 3.54 12.88 5.28
N HIS A 406 3.42 12.03 4.24
CA HIS A 406 4.31 10.88 4.06
C HIS A 406 5.79 11.30 3.98
N THR A 407 6.09 12.41 3.30
CA THR A 407 7.46 12.92 3.16
C THR A 407 8.00 13.42 4.50
N LEU A 408 7.18 14.10 5.32
CA LEU A 408 7.57 14.54 6.67
C LEU A 408 8.01 13.35 7.53
N TRP A 409 7.26 12.26 7.53
CA TRP A 409 7.57 11.10 8.37
C TRP A 409 8.76 10.27 7.87
N LEU A 410 9.02 10.23 6.56
CA LEU A 410 10.29 9.71 6.01
C LEU A 410 11.49 10.50 6.56
N ARG A 411 11.39 11.84 6.50
CA ARG A 411 12.45 12.74 6.99
C ARG A 411 12.65 12.56 8.49
N GLU A 412 11.57 12.48 9.25
CA GLU A 412 11.62 12.31 10.71
C GLU A 412 12.29 11.01 11.11
N HIS A 413 11.94 9.88 10.47
CA HIS A 413 12.65 8.63 10.73
C HIS A 413 14.16 8.78 10.51
N ASN A 414 14.57 9.33 9.36
CA ASN A 414 15.98 9.47 9.04
C ASN A 414 16.70 10.46 9.99
N ARG A 415 16.04 11.54 10.41
CA ARG A 415 16.56 12.48 11.41
C ARG A 415 16.82 11.80 12.76
N LEU A 416 15.81 11.05 13.25
CA LEU A 416 15.93 10.28 14.49
C LEU A 416 17.02 9.22 14.41
N ALA A 417 17.08 8.48 13.30
CA ALA A 417 18.06 7.42 13.09
C ALA A 417 19.50 7.96 13.14
N VAL A 418 19.79 9.05 12.44
CA VAL A 418 21.11 9.72 12.48
C VAL A 418 21.46 10.15 13.91
N ALA A 419 20.52 10.78 14.63
CA ALA A 419 20.74 11.25 15.99
C ALA A 419 20.95 10.10 16.98
N LEU A 420 20.18 9.02 16.85
CA LEU A 420 20.33 7.82 17.71
C LEU A 420 21.67 7.11 17.46
N LYS A 421 22.11 7.02 16.19
CA LYS A 421 23.42 6.45 15.84
C LYS A 421 24.56 7.28 16.38
N ALA A 422 24.47 8.62 16.29
CA ALA A 422 25.47 9.52 16.88
C ALA A 422 25.53 9.39 18.42
N LEU A 423 24.36 9.23 19.05
CA LEU A 423 24.24 9.03 20.51
C LEU A 423 24.79 7.67 20.97
N ASN A 424 24.56 6.62 20.17
CA ASN A 424 24.94 5.23 20.44
C ASN A 424 25.73 4.64 19.26
N PRO A 425 27.00 5.02 19.07
CA PRO A 425 27.80 4.58 17.91
C PRO A 425 27.94 3.05 17.80
N HIS A 426 27.77 2.35 18.91
CA HIS A 426 27.85 0.89 18.99
C HIS A 426 26.57 0.18 18.50
N TRP A 427 25.46 0.89 18.35
CA TRP A 427 24.23 0.27 17.84
C TRP A 427 24.37 -0.12 16.37
N SER A 428 23.81 -1.29 16.02
CA SER A 428 23.69 -1.72 14.64
C SER A 428 22.73 -0.86 13.84
N ALA A 429 22.83 -0.98 12.51
CA ALA A 429 21.82 -0.43 11.61
C ALA A 429 20.40 -0.92 11.95
N ASP A 430 20.27 -2.21 12.32
CA ASP A 430 18.99 -2.78 12.72
C ASP A 430 18.47 -2.22 14.04
N THR A 431 19.32 -2.12 15.05
CA THR A 431 18.95 -1.52 16.34
C THR A 431 18.51 -0.07 16.17
N VAL A 432 19.28 0.73 15.43
CA VAL A 432 18.92 2.13 15.15
C VAL A 432 17.57 2.23 14.41
N TYR A 433 17.40 1.40 13.38
CA TYR A 433 16.14 1.35 12.62
C TYR A 433 14.95 0.99 13.52
N GLN A 434 15.06 -0.05 14.35
CA GLN A 434 13.97 -0.51 15.21
C GLN A 434 13.66 0.50 16.34
N GLU A 435 14.67 1.14 16.93
CA GLU A 435 14.44 2.18 17.94
C GLU A 435 13.81 3.44 17.29
N ALA A 436 14.28 3.89 16.13
CA ALA A 436 13.65 4.99 15.41
C ALA A 436 12.20 4.65 15.01
N ARG A 437 11.94 3.43 14.50
CA ARG A 437 10.60 2.95 14.19
C ARG A 437 9.68 2.92 15.42
N LYS A 438 10.21 2.50 16.56
CA LYS A 438 9.48 2.45 17.84
C LYS A 438 9.08 3.86 18.32
N ILE A 439 9.98 4.84 18.19
CA ILE A 439 9.70 6.25 18.50
C ILE A 439 8.66 6.80 17.53
N VAL A 440 8.83 6.62 16.22
CA VAL A 440 7.87 7.11 15.21
C VAL A 440 6.48 6.52 15.42
N GLY A 441 6.36 5.22 15.72
CA GLY A 441 5.09 4.58 16.06
C GLY A 441 4.44 5.20 17.32
N ALA A 442 5.23 5.44 18.37
CA ALA A 442 4.74 6.11 19.58
C ALA A 442 4.23 7.54 19.29
N LEU A 443 4.90 8.29 18.42
CA LEU A 443 4.45 9.63 18.01
C LEU A 443 3.13 9.60 17.24
N HIS A 444 2.92 8.59 16.37
CA HIS A 444 1.62 8.39 15.70
C HIS A 444 0.51 8.14 16.72
N GLN A 445 0.78 7.31 17.74
CA GLN A 445 -0.16 7.04 18.82
C GLN A 445 -0.50 8.29 19.63
N ILE A 446 0.51 9.05 20.04
CA ILE A 446 0.35 10.28 20.85
C ILE A 446 -0.43 11.34 20.08
N ILE A 447 -0.01 11.68 18.87
CA ILE A 447 -0.65 12.73 18.06
C ILE A 447 -2.10 12.33 17.76
N THR A 448 -2.34 11.05 17.45
CA THR A 448 -3.70 10.58 17.14
C THR A 448 -4.60 10.62 18.38
N MET A 449 -4.18 10.00 19.49
CA MET A 449 -5.06 9.82 20.66
C MET A 449 -5.16 11.05 21.53
N ARG A 450 -4.09 11.84 21.69
CA ARG A 450 -4.06 13.05 22.50
C ARG A 450 -4.58 14.28 21.75
N ASP A 451 -4.13 14.46 20.48
CA ASP A 451 -4.34 15.73 19.78
C ASP A 451 -5.47 15.67 18.73
N TYR A 452 -5.66 14.52 18.04
CA TYR A 452 -6.62 14.39 16.93
C TYR A 452 -8.00 13.87 17.37
N ILE A 453 -8.10 12.70 17.99
CA ILE A 453 -9.37 12.03 18.30
C ILE A 453 -10.28 12.87 19.23
N PRO A 454 -9.78 13.59 20.26
CA PRO A 454 -10.64 14.46 21.09
C PRO A 454 -11.33 15.57 20.30
N LYS A 455 -10.72 16.06 19.21
CA LYS A 455 -11.34 17.07 18.33
C LYS A 455 -12.44 16.49 17.43
N ILE A 456 -12.32 15.21 17.11
CA ILE A 456 -13.30 14.51 16.28
C ILE A 456 -14.54 14.11 17.08
N LEU A 457 -14.35 13.56 18.27
CA LEU A 457 -15.43 13.04 19.13
C LEU A 457 -16.08 14.10 20.02
N GLY A 458 -15.33 15.15 20.32
CA GLY A 458 -15.64 16.04 21.45
C GLY A 458 -15.21 15.44 22.80
N PRO A 459 -14.97 16.29 23.82
CA PRO A 459 -14.36 15.83 25.07
C PRO A 459 -15.26 14.89 25.88
N GLU A 460 -16.56 15.07 25.84
CA GLU A 460 -17.52 14.22 26.57
C GLU A 460 -17.57 12.80 25.99
N ALA A 461 -17.72 12.68 24.66
CA ALA A 461 -17.72 11.37 23.99
C ALA A 461 -16.34 10.70 24.01
N PHE A 462 -15.25 11.49 23.98
CA PHE A 462 -13.91 10.94 24.17
C PHE A 462 -13.77 10.29 25.55
N GLN A 463 -14.22 10.98 26.61
CA GLN A 463 -14.18 10.43 27.97
C GLN A 463 -15.07 9.20 28.13
N GLU A 464 -16.23 9.18 27.48
CA GLU A 464 -17.18 8.06 27.55
C GLU A 464 -16.67 6.82 26.81
N TYR A 465 -16.20 6.97 25.56
CA TYR A 465 -15.90 5.82 24.69
C TYR A 465 -14.43 5.41 24.69
N VAL A 466 -13.50 6.33 24.97
CA VAL A 466 -12.06 6.07 25.00
C VAL A 466 -11.54 6.05 26.45
N GLY A 467 -11.78 7.12 27.21
CA GLY A 467 -11.38 7.24 28.61
C GLY A 467 -9.86 7.17 28.84
N LEU A 468 -9.47 6.96 30.08
CA LEU A 468 -8.06 6.84 30.49
C LEU A 468 -7.49 5.48 30.09
N TYR A 469 -6.17 5.43 29.86
CA TYR A 469 -5.44 4.18 29.63
C TYR A 469 -5.17 3.47 30.95
N GLU A 470 -5.65 2.24 31.10
CA GLU A 470 -5.50 1.43 32.32
C GLU A 470 -4.42 0.34 32.17
N GLY A 471 -3.84 0.20 31.00
CA GLY A 471 -2.85 -0.80 30.65
C GLY A 471 -3.26 -1.69 29.49
N TYR A 472 -2.33 -2.55 29.05
CA TYR A 472 -2.60 -3.54 28.01
C TYR A 472 -3.56 -4.62 28.52
N ASP A 473 -4.62 -4.89 27.75
CA ASP A 473 -5.61 -5.93 28.02
C ASP A 473 -5.58 -6.99 26.90
N ALA A 474 -5.09 -8.18 27.24
CA ALA A 474 -4.99 -9.30 26.30
C ALA A 474 -6.36 -9.87 25.85
N THR A 475 -7.46 -9.48 26.49
CA THR A 475 -8.82 -9.89 26.12
C THR A 475 -9.45 -8.98 25.08
N VAL A 476 -8.85 -7.81 24.80
CA VAL A 476 -9.33 -6.83 23.84
C VAL A 476 -8.78 -7.16 22.45
N ASP A 477 -9.67 -7.38 21.48
CA ASP A 477 -9.31 -7.54 20.07
C ASP A 477 -9.11 -6.18 19.40
N PRO A 478 -7.87 -5.80 19.02
CA PRO A 478 -7.58 -4.52 18.37
C PRO A 478 -7.94 -4.50 16.88
N THR A 479 -8.40 -5.62 16.31
CA THR A 479 -8.67 -5.72 14.87
C THR A 479 -9.66 -4.65 14.42
N VAL A 480 -9.31 -3.90 13.37
CA VAL A 480 -10.18 -2.86 12.80
C VAL A 480 -11.51 -3.47 12.37
N SER A 481 -12.60 -2.87 12.83
CA SER A 481 -13.94 -3.32 12.50
C SER A 481 -14.36 -2.88 11.09
N ASN A 482 -15.18 -3.71 10.45
CA ASN A 482 -15.67 -3.44 9.10
C ASN A 482 -16.48 -2.14 9.02
N VAL A 483 -17.31 -1.85 10.04
CA VAL A 483 -18.10 -0.62 10.09
C VAL A 483 -17.22 0.63 10.27
N PHE A 484 -16.17 0.54 11.07
CA PHE A 484 -15.22 1.64 11.22
C PHE A 484 -14.53 1.97 9.89
N SER A 485 -13.86 0.98 9.29
CA SER A 485 -13.08 1.17 8.04
C SER A 485 -13.97 1.54 6.83
N THR A 486 -15.19 1.02 6.77
CA THR A 486 -16.04 1.14 5.58
C THR A 486 -17.05 2.28 5.67
N ALA A 487 -17.40 2.72 6.89
CA ALA A 487 -18.37 3.78 7.12
C ALA A 487 -17.86 4.88 8.06
N ALA A 488 -17.64 4.59 9.35
CA ALA A 488 -17.50 5.64 10.35
C ALA A 488 -16.26 6.52 10.13
N PHE A 489 -15.10 5.95 9.87
CA PHE A 489 -13.87 6.72 9.67
C PHE A 489 -13.80 7.41 8.29
N ARG A 490 -14.74 7.09 7.38
CA ARG A 490 -14.94 7.83 6.12
C ARG A 490 -15.70 9.14 6.29
N PHE A 491 -16.05 9.55 7.49
CA PHE A 491 -16.60 10.88 7.77
C PHE A 491 -15.70 11.99 7.23
N GLY A 492 -14.37 11.79 7.27
CA GLY A 492 -13.37 12.73 6.79
C GLY A 492 -13.54 13.14 5.32
N HIS A 493 -14.17 12.32 4.47
CA HIS A 493 -14.47 12.69 3.08
C HIS A 493 -15.34 13.95 2.99
N ALA A 494 -16.16 14.24 4.00
CA ALA A 494 -16.99 15.43 4.08
C ALA A 494 -16.21 16.69 4.55
N THR A 495 -14.98 16.54 5.00
CA THR A 495 -14.14 17.63 5.50
C THR A 495 -13.04 18.05 4.50
N VAL A 496 -12.98 17.40 3.34
CA VAL A 496 -12.01 17.71 2.28
C VAL A 496 -12.38 19.02 1.59
N HIS A 497 -11.45 19.99 1.59
CA HIS A 497 -11.62 21.27 0.92
C HIS A 497 -11.44 21.13 -0.61
N PRO A 498 -12.22 21.84 -1.45
CA PRO A 498 -12.09 21.76 -2.91
C PRO A 498 -10.83 22.41 -3.49
N LEU A 499 -10.08 23.16 -2.65
CA LEU A 499 -8.86 23.86 -3.04
C LEU A 499 -7.67 23.38 -2.19
N VAL A 500 -6.53 23.15 -2.84
CA VAL A 500 -5.23 22.94 -2.20
C VAL A 500 -4.48 24.26 -2.25
N ARG A 501 -4.17 24.82 -1.10
CA ARG A 501 -3.61 26.15 -0.96
C ARG A 501 -2.10 26.09 -0.76
N ARG A 502 -1.39 27.00 -1.42
CA ARG A 502 0.06 27.17 -1.33
C ARG A 502 0.36 28.59 -0.87
N LEU A 503 1.08 28.72 0.24
CA LEU A 503 1.32 29.99 0.87
C LEU A 503 2.82 30.32 0.88
N ASP A 504 3.11 31.61 0.79
CA ASP A 504 4.48 32.16 0.94
C ASP A 504 4.96 32.20 2.39
N ASP A 505 6.14 32.74 2.65
CA ASP A 505 6.73 32.85 3.99
C ASP A 505 5.95 33.78 4.94
N GLY A 506 5.13 34.68 4.39
CA GLY A 506 4.19 35.54 5.11
C GLY A 506 2.83 34.89 5.32
N PHE A 507 2.65 33.62 4.96
CA PHE A 507 1.39 32.87 5.00
C PHE A 507 0.27 33.52 4.16
N GLN A 508 0.65 34.27 3.10
CA GLN A 508 -0.26 34.78 2.09
C GLN A 508 -0.28 33.85 0.87
N GLU A 509 -1.29 34.02 0.00
CA GLU A 509 -1.35 33.26 -1.27
C GLU A 509 -0.03 33.49 -2.03
N HIS A 510 0.63 32.39 -2.41
CA HIS A 510 1.94 32.44 -3.06
C HIS A 510 1.82 33.08 -4.45
N PRO A 511 2.59 34.15 -4.74
CA PRO A 511 2.41 34.89 -5.99
C PRO A 511 2.66 34.07 -7.27
N ASP A 512 3.65 33.18 -7.21
CA ASP A 512 4.05 32.34 -8.36
C ASP A 512 3.42 30.94 -8.33
N LEU A 513 2.87 30.52 -7.19
CA LEU A 513 2.27 29.21 -7.00
C LEU A 513 0.82 29.35 -6.55
N PRO A 514 -0.12 29.63 -7.46
CA PRO A 514 -1.51 29.84 -7.10
C PRO A 514 -2.12 28.56 -6.51
N ARG A 515 -3.20 28.75 -5.73
CA ARG A 515 -4.01 27.63 -5.25
C ARG A 515 -4.44 26.70 -6.38
N LEU A 516 -4.51 25.40 -6.10
CA LEU A 516 -4.92 24.37 -7.06
C LEU A 516 -6.31 23.85 -6.72
N HIS A 517 -7.06 23.46 -7.74
CA HIS A 517 -8.27 22.67 -7.52
C HIS A 517 -7.91 21.26 -7.08
N LEU A 518 -8.70 20.68 -6.18
CA LEU A 518 -8.50 19.32 -5.67
C LEU A 518 -8.35 18.28 -6.80
N HIS A 519 -9.14 18.41 -7.87
CA HIS A 519 -9.08 17.47 -9.00
C HIS A 519 -7.81 17.59 -9.85
N ASP A 520 -7.04 18.69 -9.73
CA ASP A 520 -5.76 18.88 -10.44
C ASP A 520 -4.57 18.30 -9.70
N VAL A 521 -4.76 17.82 -8.47
CA VAL A 521 -3.66 17.34 -7.59
C VAL A 521 -3.64 15.84 -7.37
N PHE A 522 -4.64 15.11 -7.86
CA PHE A 522 -4.66 13.66 -7.75
C PHE A 522 -3.56 13.03 -8.60
N PHE A 523 -2.79 12.13 -7.99
CA PHE A 523 -1.69 11.40 -8.63
C PHE A 523 -0.73 12.30 -9.44
N SER A 524 -0.43 13.49 -8.92
CA SER A 524 0.39 14.51 -9.59
C SER A 524 1.66 14.84 -8.79
N PRO A 525 2.56 13.86 -8.50
CA PRO A 525 3.76 14.08 -7.70
C PRO A 525 4.74 15.07 -8.36
N TRP A 526 4.66 15.27 -9.67
CA TRP A 526 5.46 16.22 -10.41
C TRP A 526 5.30 17.66 -9.87
N ARG A 527 4.08 18.02 -9.40
CA ARG A 527 3.82 19.34 -8.84
C ARG A 527 4.62 19.58 -7.56
N LEU A 528 4.75 18.55 -6.70
CA LEU A 528 5.57 18.67 -5.50
C LEU A 528 7.04 18.90 -5.84
N ILE A 529 7.54 18.25 -6.89
CA ILE A 529 8.96 18.33 -7.28
C ILE A 529 9.27 19.62 -8.05
N ARG A 530 8.35 20.10 -8.90
CA ARG A 530 8.57 21.22 -9.82
C ARG A 530 7.98 22.53 -9.34
N GLU A 531 6.98 22.51 -8.45
CA GLU A 531 6.23 23.68 -8.02
C GLU A 531 6.44 23.95 -6.50
N GLY A 532 7.63 24.37 -6.09
CA GLY A 532 7.92 24.93 -4.77
C GLY A 532 8.11 23.94 -3.60
N GLY A 533 8.03 22.64 -3.82
CA GLY A 533 8.29 21.63 -2.79
C GLY A 533 7.24 21.53 -1.70
N LEU A 534 7.65 21.14 -0.47
CA LEU A 534 6.74 20.90 0.66
C LEU A 534 6.26 22.19 1.34
N ASP A 535 7.14 23.14 1.53
CA ASP A 535 6.92 24.23 2.47
C ASP A 535 5.67 25.08 2.16
N PRO A 536 5.39 25.50 0.90
CA PRO A 536 4.16 26.21 0.56
C PRO A 536 2.88 25.43 0.85
N LEU A 537 2.91 24.10 0.62
CA LEU A 537 1.78 23.21 0.92
C LEU A 537 1.54 23.08 2.43
N VAL A 538 2.61 22.88 3.19
CA VAL A 538 2.53 22.74 4.66
C VAL A 538 2.01 24.04 5.29
N ARG A 539 2.45 25.21 4.81
CA ARG A 539 1.89 26.50 5.26
C ARG A 539 0.40 26.59 4.96
N GLY A 540 -0.04 26.13 3.79
CA GLY A 540 -1.44 26.06 3.42
C GLY A 540 -2.25 25.17 4.37
N LEU A 541 -1.73 23.98 4.69
CA LEU A 541 -2.37 23.02 5.60
C LEU A 541 -2.50 23.55 7.04
N LEU A 542 -1.52 24.33 7.51
CA LEU A 542 -1.51 24.89 8.86
C LEU A 542 -2.42 26.12 9.03
N ALA A 543 -2.40 27.03 8.04
CA ALA A 543 -3.00 28.34 8.18
C ALA A 543 -4.38 28.48 7.53
N ARG A 544 -4.84 27.46 6.80
CA ARG A 544 -6.14 27.49 6.14
C ARG A 544 -7.09 26.46 6.74
N PRO A 545 -8.37 26.81 6.85
CA PRO A 545 -9.37 25.93 7.44
C PRO A 545 -9.67 24.72 6.57
N ALA A 546 -10.02 23.61 7.20
CA ALA A 546 -10.70 22.49 6.55
C ALA A 546 -12.12 22.90 6.10
N LYS A 547 -12.74 22.10 5.24
CA LYS A 547 -14.17 22.25 4.98
C LYS A 547 -14.96 21.75 6.19
N LEU A 548 -15.88 22.56 6.70
CA LEU A 548 -16.83 22.12 7.70
C LEU A 548 -17.89 21.21 7.05
N GLN A 549 -18.11 20.04 7.63
CA GLN A 549 -19.26 19.20 7.28
C GLN A 549 -20.53 19.81 7.83
N VAL A 550 -21.38 20.33 6.98
CA VAL A 550 -22.74 20.79 7.34
C VAL A 550 -23.76 19.98 6.56
N GLN A 551 -24.94 19.77 7.15
CA GLN A 551 -25.94 18.83 6.62
C GLN A 551 -26.40 19.14 5.19
N HIS A 552 -26.38 20.41 4.78
CA HIS A 552 -26.71 20.83 3.41
C HIS A 552 -25.47 20.94 2.49
N GLN A 553 -24.27 20.61 2.99
CA GLN A 553 -22.99 20.65 2.25
C GLN A 553 -22.09 19.49 2.70
N LEU A 554 -22.50 18.25 2.43
CA LEU A 554 -21.75 17.10 2.92
C LEU A 554 -20.42 16.92 2.20
N MET A 555 -20.38 16.90 0.84
CA MET A 555 -19.14 16.71 0.08
C MET A 555 -19.04 17.69 -1.09
N ASN A 556 -17.78 18.11 -1.40
CA ASN A 556 -17.49 18.99 -2.52
C ASN A 556 -17.50 18.27 -3.88
N GLU A 557 -17.69 19.03 -4.97
CA GLU A 557 -17.77 18.51 -6.34
C GLU A 557 -16.46 17.84 -6.81
N GLY A 558 -15.31 18.25 -6.28
CA GLY A 558 -14.02 17.62 -6.60
C GLY A 558 -14.01 16.13 -6.29
N LEU A 559 -14.83 15.68 -5.32
CA LEU A 559 -14.96 14.28 -4.90
C LEU A 559 -16.17 13.58 -5.52
N THR A 560 -17.27 14.29 -5.80
CA THR A 560 -18.51 13.67 -6.27
C THR A 560 -18.68 13.72 -7.79
N GLU A 561 -18.02 14.67 -8.47
CA GLU A 561 -18.14 14.86 -9.92
C GLU A 561 -16.79 14.80 -10.68
N LYS A 562 -15.66 14.96 -9.96
CA LYS A 562 -14.34 15.12 -10.58
C LYS A 562 -13.25 14.25 -9.94
N LEU A 563 -13.64 13.17 -9.28
CA LEU A 563 -12.67 12.27 -8.64
C LEU A 563 -11.79 11.61 -9.72
N PHE A 564 -10.47 11.82 -9.61
CA PHE A 564 -9.44 11.24 -10.49
C PHE A 564 -9.58 11.63 -11.97
N VAL A 565 -10.04 12.83 -12.25
CA VAL A 565 -10.06 13.36 -13.62
C VAL A 565 -8.63 13.62 -14.10
N LEU A 566 -8.08 12.76 -14.93
CA LEU A 566 -6.77 12.96 -15.59
C LEU A 566 -6.87 13.19 -17.10
N SER A 567 -8.04 13.01 -17.69
CA SER A 567 -8.27 13.15 -19.13
C SER A 567 -9.77 13.19 -19.43
N ASN A 568 -10.13 13.42 -20.70
CA ASN A 568 -11.53 13.40 -21.20
C ASN A 568 -12.22 12.01 -21.10
N SER A 569 -11.68 11.06 -20.35
CA SER A 569 -12.19 9.68 -20.28
C SER A 569 -13.14 9.39 -19.11
N GLY A 570 -13.80 10.43 -18.57
CA GLY A 570 -14.77 10.30 -17.49
C GLY A 570 -14.19 10.60 -16.11
N THR A 571 -14.99 10.39 -15.07
CA THR A 571 -14.68 10.66 -13.69
C THR A 571 -15.36 9.63 -12.78
N LEU A 572 -15.08 9.67 -11.45
CA LEU A 572 -15.72 8.85 -10.43
C LEU A 572 -16.42 9.72 -9.39
N ASP A 573 -17.27 9.09 -8.58
CA ASP A 573 -18.01 9.68 -7.47
C ASP A 573 -17.66 8.94 -6.16
N LEU A 574 -16.94 9.62 -5.26
CA LEU A 574 -16.49 9.04 -4.00
C LEU A 574 -17.66 8.72 -3.05
N ALA A 575 -18.72 9.53 -3.05
CA ALA A 575 -19.89 9.29 -2.19
C ALA A 575 -20.64 8.02 -2.64
N SER A 576 -20.88 7.89 -3.95
CA SER A 576 -21.46 6.66 -4.51
C SER A 576 -20.58 5.44 -4.24
N LEU A 577 -19.24 5.57 -4.35
CA LEU A 577 -18.29 4.51 -4.01
C LEU A 577 -18.36 4.10 -2.53
N ASN A 578 -18.56 5.04 -1.60
CA ASN A 578 -18.69 4.75 -0.17
C ASN A 578 -19.99 3.99 0.15
N LEU A 579 -21.13 4.47 -0.39
CA LEU A 579 -22.42 3.79 -0.24
C LEU A 579 -22.39 2.38 -0.82
N GLN A 580 -21.90 2.23 -2.04
CA GLN A 580 -21.77 0.95 -2.73
C GLN A 580 -20.83 0.00 -1.95
N ARG A 581 -19.77 0.52 -1.34
CA ARG A 581 -18.82 -0.25 -0.52
C ARG A 581 -19.46 -0.75 0.77
N GLY A 582 -20.26 0.07 1.45
CA GLY A 582 -21.03 -0.37 2.63
C GLY A 582 -21.99 -1.51 2.28
N ARG A 583 -22.66 -1.41 1.13
CA ARG A 583 -23.55 -2.46 0.60
C ARG A 583 -22.78 -3.71 0.19
N ASP A 584 -21.61 -3.59 -0.47
CA ASP A 584 -20.69 -4.68 -0.82
C ASP A 584 -20.20 -5.46 0.41
N HIS A 585 -19.92 -4.74 1.50
CA HIS A 585 -19.47 -5.34 2.75
C HIS A 585 -20.62 -5.91 3.60
N GLY A 586 -21.86 -5.80 3.14
CA GLY A 586 -23.03 -6.26 3.87
C GLY A 586 -23.19 -5.55 5.21
N LEU A 587 -22.88 -4.26 5.31
CA LEU A 587 -23.10 -3.52 6.55
C LEU A 587 -24.59 -3.46 6.87
N PRO A 588 -25.02 -3.75 8.12
CA PRO A 588 -26.35 -3.50 8.61
C PRO A 588 -26.79 -2.04 8.43
N GLY A 589 -28.07 -1.78 8.49
CA GLY A 589 -28.63 -0.44 8.34
C GLY A 589 -28.30 0.49 9.51
N TYR A 590 -28.62 1.77 9.34
CA TYR A 590 -28.31 2.80 10.28
C TYR A 590 -28.90 2.56 11.69
N ASN A 591 -30.13 2.07 11.77
CA ASN A 591 -30.81 1.82 13.06
C ASN A 591 -30.21 0.68 13.85
N GLU A 592 -29.73 -0.40 13.21
CA GLU A 592 -29.06 -1.51 13.90
C GLU A 592 -27.76 -1.02 14.58
N TRP A 593 -27.04 -0.09 13.93
CA TRP A 593 -25.84 0.50 14.51
C TRP A 593 -26.15 1.52 15.61
N ARG A 594 -27.27 2.24 15.52
CA ARG A 594 -27.74 3.09 16.63
C ARG A 594 -28.04 2.24 17.86
N GLU A 595 -28.74 1.12 17.69
CA GLU A 595 -29.02 0.18 18.76
C GLU A 595 -27.74 -0.42 19.36
N PHE A 596 -26.75 -0.80 18.53
CA PHE A 596 -25.44 -1.25 18.98
C PHE A 596 -24.73 -0.21 19.87
N CYS A 597 -24.92 1.05 19.58
CA CYS A 597 -24.40 2.18 20.38
C CYS A 597 -25.33 2.61 21.53
N SER A 598 -26.37 1.85 21.81
CA SER A 598 -27.38 2.19 22.83
C SER A 598 -28.10 3.52 22.56
N LEU A 599 -28.16 3.95 21.30
CA LEU A 599 -28.89 5.11 20.84
C LEU A 599 -30.33 4.71 20.47
N PRO A 600 -31.32 5.59 20.66
CA PRO A 600 -32.71 5.28 20.29
C PRO A 600 -32.85 4.97 18.81
N ARG A 601 -33.63 3.96 18.45
CA ARG A 601 -34.06 3.72 17.06
C ARG A 601 -34.92 4.90 16.58
N LEU A 602 -34.87 5.23 15.32
CA LEU A 602 -35.63 6.26 14.65
C LEU A 602 -36.70 5.56 13.78
N GLU A 603 -37.98 5.64 14.19
CA GLU A 603 -39.04 4.91 13.52
C GLU A 603 -39.84 5.79 12.55
N THR A 604 -39.86 7.09 12.81
CA THR A 604 -40.65 8.05 12.05
C THR A 604 -39.83 9.20 11.49
N GLN A 605 -40.40 9.96 10.55
CA GLN A 605 -39.82 11.21 10.06
C GLN A 605 -39.56 12.21 11.22
N ALA A 606 -40.43 12.21 12.22
CA ALA A 606 -40.28 13.12 13.38
C ALA A 606 -39.04 12.72 14.20
N ASP A 607 -38.80 11.43 14.39
CA ASP A 607 -37.61 10.93 15.09
C ASP A 607 -36.34 11.25 14.27
N LEU A 608 -36.40 11.05 12.94
CA LEU A 608 -35.26 11.39 12.08
C LEU A 608 -34.90 12.87 12.16
N ASN A 609 -35.89 13.75 12.28
CA ASN A 609 -35.69 15.21 12.47
C ASN A 609 -35.02 15.54 13.83
N THR A 610 -35.02 14.66 14.81
CA THR A 610 -34.25 14.85 16.07
C THR A 610 -32.78 14.58 15.91
N ALA A 611 -32.42 13.60 15.06
CA ALA A 611 -31.06 13.25 14.76
C ALA A 611 -30.45 14.14 13.67
N ILE A 612 -31.27 14.66 12.75
CA ILE A 612 -30.89 15.51 11.61
C ILE A 612 -31.68 16.79 11.65
N ASN A 613 -31.08 17.89 12.13
CA ASN A 613 -31.77 19.18 12.32
C ASN A 613 -32.25 19.82 11.01
N ASN A 614 -31.54 19.56 9.90
CA ASN A 614 -31.97 20.04 8.61
C ASN A 614 -33.13 19.19 8.08
N ARG A 615 -34.37 19.71 8.29
CA ARG A 615 -35.61 19.01 7.91
C ARG A 615 -35.63 18.62 6.42
N SER A 616 -35.14 19.48 5.54
CA SER A 616 -35.12 19.21 4.11
C SER A 616 -34.22 18.01 3.78
N VAL A 617 -33.06 17.90 4.44
CA VAL A 617 -32.18 16.74 4.30
C VAL A 617 -32.83 15.47 4.86
N ALA A 618 -33.41 15.55 6.05
CA ALA A 618 -34.12 14.43 6.66
C ALA A 618 -35.29 13.93 5.80
N GLU A 619 -36.08 14.85 5.21
CA GLU A 619 -37.18 14.55 4.29
C GLU A 619 -36.67 13.89 3.01
N LYS A 620 -35.60 14.39 2.40
CA LYS A 620 -34.98 13.79 1.21
C LYS A 620 -34.50 12.36 1.49
N ILE A 621 -33.83 12.14 2.63
CA ILE A 621 -33.38 10.81 3.05
C ILE A 621 -34.57 9.86 3.21
N MET A 622 -35.62 10.27 3.94
CA MET A 622 -36.80 9.45 4.13
C MET A 622 -37.54 9.21 2.81
N ASN A 623 -37.65 10.20 1.95
CA ASN A 623 -38.29 10.05 0.64
C ASN A 623 -37.55 9.09 -0.29
N LEU A 624 -36.24 8.98 -0.20
CA LEU A 624 -35.44 8.05 -1.00
C LEU A 624 -35.51 6.62 -0.42
N TYR A 625 -35.25 6.46 0.86
CA TYR A 625 -35.19 5.15 1.51
C TYR A 625 -36.57 4.56 1.88
N LYS A 626 -37.59 5.39 2.02
CA LYS A 626 -38.97 5.04 2.39
C LYS A 626 -39.14 4.45 3.79
N HIS A 627 -38.09 3.91 4.39
CA HIS A 627 -38.09 3.33 5.73
C HIS A 627 -36.79 3.64 6.46
N PRO A 628 -36.80 4.02 7.74
CA PRO A 628 -35.56 4.38 8.47
C PRO A 628 -34.54 3.24 8.54
N ASP A 629 -34.99 1.99 8.69
CA ASP A 629 -34.10 0.83 8.75
C ASP A 629 -33.38 0.51 7.41
N ASN A 630 -33.85 1.11 6.31
CA ASN A 630 -33.20 0.96 5.01
C ASN A 630 -31.98 1.87 4.85
N ILE A 631 -31.86 2.94 5.66
CA ILE A 631 -30.82 3.95 5.55
C ILE A 631 -29.45 3.29 5.66
N ASP A 632 -28.59 3.54 4.68
CA ASP A 632 -27.20 3.09 4.72
C ASP A 632 -26.46 3.79 5.88
N VAL A 633 -25.73 3.00 6.69
CA VAL A 633 -25.08 3.47 7.92
C VAL A 633 -24.13 4.66 7.68
N TRP A 634 -23.42 4.69 6.55
CA TRP A 634 -22.53 5.80 6.24
C TRP A 634 -23.29 7.11 6.07
N LEU A 635 -24.38 7.11 5.31
CA LEU A 635 -25.18 8.34 5.09
C LEU A 635 -25.91 8.79 6.36
N GLY A 636 -26.52 7.84 7.09
CA GLY A 636 -27.21 8.14 8.35
C GLY A 636 -26.28 8.77 9.37
N GLY A 637 -25.12 8.13 9.63
CA GLY A 637 -24.13 8.65 10.57
C GLY A 637 -23.46 9.95 10.12
N LEU A 638 -23.27 10.13 8.80
CA LEU A 638 -22.73 11.39 8.25
C LEU A 638 -23.71 12.57 8.41
N ALA A 639 -25.01 12.33 8.31
CA ALA A 639 -26.03 13.37 8.36
C ALA A 639 -26.44 13.76 9.79
N GLU A 640 -26.02 13.02 10.83
CA GLU A 640 -26.34 13.35 12.22
C GLU A 640 -25.84 14.74 12.63
N ASN A 641 -26.56 15.36 13.59
CA ASN A 641 -26.09 16.56 14.27
C ASN A 641 -24.78 16.27 15.00
N PHE A 642 -23.83 17.19 14.95
CA PHE A 642 -22.59 17.06 15.71
C PHE A 642 -22.86 17.04 17.21
N LEU A 643 -22.05 16.27 17.92
CA LEU A 643 -21.90 16.41 19.35
C LEU A 643 -21.24 17.76 19.71
N PRO A 644 -21.43 18.29 20.93
CA PRO A 644 -20.76 19.52 21.35
C PRO A 644 -19.25 19.46 21.16
N ARG A 645 -18.68 20.47 20.51
CA ARG A 645 -17.23 20.58 20.25
C ARG A 645 -16.62 19.40 19.47
N ALA A 646 -17.44 18.66 18.72
CA ALA A 646 -17.07 17.52 17.90
C ALA A 646 -17.14 17.82 16.40
N ARG A 647 -16.68 16.87 15.58
CA ARG A 647 -16.87 16.86 14.13
C ARG A 647 -17.60 15.59 13.66
N THR A 648 -18.24 14.87 14.59
CA THR A 648 -19.08 13.71 14.34
C THR A 648 -20.36 13.76 15.17
N GLY A 649 -21.40 13.09 14.67
CA GLY A 649 -22.63 12.83 15.40
C GLY A 649 -22.48 11.65 16.38
N PRO A 650 -23.54 11.36 17.19
CA PRO A 650 -23.51 10.34 18.24
C PRO A 650 -23.10 8.95 17.75
N LEU A 651 -23.60 8.51 16.60
CA LEU A 651 -23.29 7.18 16.05
C LEU A 651 -21.80 7.04 15.71
N PHE A 652 -21.27 7.97 14.94
CA PHE A 652 -19.87 7.88 14.54
C PHE A 652 -18.92 8.14 15.71
N ALA A 653 -19.29 8.98 16.67
CA ALA A 653 -18.53 9.16 17.91
C ALA A 653 -18.41 7.84 18.69
N CYS A 654 -19.49 7.10 18.85
CA CYS A 654 -19.50 5.78 19.49
C CYS A 654 -18.60 4.77 18.74
N ILE A 655 -18.80 4.61 17.43
CA ILE A 655 -18.04 3.61 16.62
C ILE A 655 -16.55 3.94 16.59
N ILE A 656 -16.20 5.20 16.34
CA ILE A 656 -14.81 5.66 16.30
C ILE A 656 -14.17 5.52 17.68
N GLY A 657 -14.85 5.98 18.73
CA GLY A 657 -14.32 5.93 20.10
C GLY A 657 -14.07 4.49 20.57
N LYS A 658 -15.03 3.57 20.37
CA LYS A 658 -14.87 2.15 20.71
C LYS A 658 -13.71 1.51 19.93
N GLN A 659 -13.56 1.85 18.63
CA GLN A 659 -12.44 1.33 17.83
C GLN A 659 -11.11 1.87 18.33
N MET A 660 -10.99 3.15 18.57
CA MET A 660 -9.77 3.77 19.07
C MET A 660 -9.37 3.23 20.44
N LYS A 661 -10.35 3.00 21.31
CA LYS A 661 -10.12 2.33 22.61
C LYS A 661 -9.55 0.92 22.40
N ALA A 662 -10.13 0.14 21.51
CA ALA A 662 -9.67 -1.22 21.22
C ALA A 662 -8.24 -1.24 20.63
N LEU A 663 -7.92 -0.31 19.71
CA LEU A 663 -6.58 -0.16 19.15
C LEU A 663 -5.53 0.19 20.21
N ARG A 664 -5.91 0.96 21.24
CA ARG A 664 -5.05 1.36 22.34
C ARG A 664 -4.88 0.23 23.36
N ASP A 665 -5.98 -0.27 23.88
CA ASP A 665 -5.98 -1.19 25.03
C ASP A 665 -5.54 -2.61 24.61
N GLY A 666 -5.81 -3.01 23.37
CA GLY A 666 -5.40 -4.30 22.79
C GLY A 666 -3.99 -4.31 22.19
N ASP A 667 -3.26 -3.21 22.20
CA ASP A 667 -1.90 -3.14 21.68
C ASP A 667 -0.84 -3.33 22.78
N ARG A 668 -0.19 -4.50 22.79
CA ARG A 668 0.88 -4.79 23.76
C ARG A 668 2.06 -3.81 23.68
N PHE A 669 2.28 -3.20 22.54
CA PHE A 669 3.35 -2.21 22.31
C PHE A 669 2.87 -0.75 22.36
N TRP A 670 1.72 -0.51 22.99
CA TRP A 670 1.24 0.85 23.18
C TRP A 670 2.26 1.68 23.99
N TRP A 671 2.51 2.93 23.59
CA TRP A 671 3.61 3.74 24.15
C TRP A 671 3.53 3.96 25.66
N GLU A 672 2.33 4.01 26.26
CA GLU A 672 2.12 4.15 27.70
C GLU A 672 2.33 2.84 28.45
N ASN A 673 2.37 1.69 27.79
CA ASN A 673 2.62 0.42 28.42
C ASN A 673 4.03 0.44 29.06
N ARG A 674 4.09 0.19 30.39
CA ARG A 674 5.29 0.38 31.22
C ARG A 674 6.52 -0.43 30.75
N HIS A 675 6.30 -1.49 30.00
CA HIS A 675 7.38 -2.37 29.52
C HIS A 675 7.95 -1.96 28.16
N ILE A 676 7.39 -0.93 27.51
CA ILE A 676 7.79 -0.54 26.15
C ILE A 676 8.84 0.56 26.18
N PHE A 677 8.61 1.61 26.93
CA PHE A 677 9.54 2.71 27.12
C PHE A 677 9.85 2.90 28.59
N THR A 678 11.06 3.34 28.92
CA THR A 678 11.39 3.78 30.27
C THR A 678 10.58 5.01 30.65
N GLU A 679 10.45 5.30 31.93
CA GLU A 679 9.71 6.49 32.36
C GLU A 679 10.34 7.80 31.83
N ALA A 680 11.67 7.85 31.73
CA ALA A 680 12.38 9.00 31.16
C ALA A 680 12.04 9.17 29.67
N GLN A 681 12.04 8.07 28.89
CA GLN A 681 11.65 8.09 27.48
C GLN A 681 10.19 8.51 27.29
N ARG A 682 9.26 8.01 28.10
CA ARG A 682 7.83 8.40 28.04
C ARG A 682 7.64 9.89 28.27
N ARG A 683 8.32 10.45 29.28
CA ARG A 683 8.28 11.91 29.55
C ARG A 683 8.79 12.75 28.38
N GLU A 684 9.78 12.25 27.66
CA GLU A 684 10.29 12.94 26.47
C GLU A 684 9.31 12.82 25.28
N LEU A 685 8.75 11.64 25.04
CA LEU A 685 7.74 11.42 23.99
C LEU A 685 6.51 12.29 24.18
N GLU A 686 6.03 12.44 25.42
CA GLU A 686 4.85 13.22 25.75
C GLU A 686 4.96 14.70 25.37
N LYS A 687 6.17 15.28 25.37
CA LYS A 687 6.42 16.67 24.99
C LYS A 687 6.24 16.93 23.49
N HIS A 688 6.32 15.88 22.68
CA HIS A 688 6.40 16.03 21.23
C HIS A 688 5.04 16.29 20.59
N SER A 689 5.03 16.96 19.44
CA SER A 689 3.82 17.34 18.73
C SER A 689 4.02 17.30 17.21
N LEU A 690 2.93 17.31 16.45
CA LEU A 690 2.99 17.40 14.99
C LEU A 690 3.65 18.73 14.54
N SER A 691 3.44 19.81 15.29
CA SER A 691 4.11 21.10 15.07
C SER A 691 5.63 20.96 15.15
N ARG A 692 6.15 20.18 16.11
CA ARG A 692 7.58 19.90 16.20
C ARG A 692 8.09 19.09 15.00
N ILE A 693 7.37 18.06 14.58
CA ILE A 693 7.70 17.27 13.38
C ILE A 693 7.83 18.19 12.15
N ILE A 694 6.89 19.13 12.00
CA ILE A 694 6.93 20.11 10.90
C ILE A 694 8.17 20.99 11.00
N CYS A 695 8.47 21.54 12.17
CA CYS A 695 9.68 22.35 12.40
C CYS A 695 10.98 21.61 12.04
N ASP A 696 11.08 20.34 12.46
CA ASP A 696 12.30 19.54 12.25
C ASP A 696 12.51 19.10 10.79
N ASN A 697 11.45 19.08 9.98
CA ASN A 697 11.48 18.46 8.65
C ASN A 697 11.12 19.40 7.49
N THR A 698 10.90 20.69 7.76
CA THR A 698 10.63 21.73 6.74
C THR A 698 11.55 22.95 6.93
N GLY A 699 11.41 23.94 6.08
CA GLY A 699 12.07 25.26 6.23
C GLY A 699 11.26 26.26 7.03
N LEU A 700 10.10 25.86 7.59
CA LEU A 700 9.26 26.76 8.37
C LEU A 700 9.93 27.15 9.68
N THR A 701 9.95 28.43 9.98
CA THR A 701 10.52 29.00 11.23
C THR A 701 9.47 29.23 12.31
N ARG A 702 8.19 29.24 11.92
CA ARG A 702 7.05 29.45 12.80
C ARG A 702 5.91 28.49 12.47
N VAL A 703 5.25 27.96 13.49
CA VAL A 703 4.11 27.03 13.40
C VAL A 703 3.08 27.33 14.49
N PRO A 704 1.81 26.93 14.33
CA PRO A 704 0.87 26.93 15.46
C PRO A 704 1.35 25.96 16.55
N ILE A 705 1.08 26.22 17.82
CA ILE A 705 1.38 25.26 18.91
C ILE A 705 0.63 23.96 18.68
N ASP A 706 -0.65 24.02 18.30
CA ASP A 706 -1.45 22.90 17.88
C ASP A 706 -1.66 22.97 16.36
N ALA A 707 -1.00 22.08 15.62
CA ALA A 707 -1.05 22.05 14.16
C ALA A 707 -2.45 21.82 13.58
N PHE A 708 -3.39 21.30 14.39
CA PHE A 708 -4.76 21.03 13.97
C PHE A 708 -5.70 22.22 14.16
N GLN A 709 -5.28 23.27 14.87
CA GLN A 709 -6.06 24.49 15.00
C GLN A 709 -5.70 25.47 13.89
N VAL A 710 -6.72 26.09 13.29
CA VAL A 710 -6.50 27.18 12.37
C VAL A 710 -6.08 28.42 13.15
N GLY A 711 -5.02 29.11 12.72
CA GLY A 711 -4.50 30.31 13.37
C GLY A 711 -4.23 31.43 12.38
N GLN A 712 -4.23 32.66 12.90
CA GLN A 712 -3.85 33.86 12.14
C GLN A 712 -2.36 34.14 12.30
N PHE A 713 -1.63 34.15 11.18
CA PHE A 713 -0.23 34.53 11.19
C PHE A 713 -0.07 36.07 11.29
N PRO A 714 0.87 36.59 12.12
CA PRO A 714 1.82 35.84 12.96
C PRO A 714 1.34 35.59 14.41
N GLN A 715 0.13 36.02 14.79
CA GLN A 715 -0.33 36.10 16.20
C GLN A 715 -0.42 34.73 16.88
N ASP A 716 -0.96 33.71 16.15
CA ASP A 716 -1.18 32.38 16.69
C ASP A 716 -0.03 31.40 16.35
N PHE A 717 1.11 31.94 15.82
CA PHE A 717 2.26 31.14 15.39
C PHE A 717 3.46 31.37 16.31
N GLU A 718 3.97 30.29 16.88
CA GLU A 718 5.17 30.28 17.73
C GLU A 718 6.44 29.99 16.92
N SER A 719 7.59 30.51 17.38
CA SER A 719 8.90 30.14 16.82
C SER A 719 9.18 28.64 17.01
N CYS A 720 9.74 27.99 16.00
CA CYS A 720 10.18 26.61 16.09
C CYS A 720 11.20 26.36 17.22
N GLU A 721 11.94 27.39 17.65
CA GLU A 721 12.88 27.30 18.78
C GLU A 721 12.15 27.05 20.10
N ASN A 722 10.92 27.57 20.24
CA ASN A 722 10.11 27.46 21.46
C ASN A 722 9.20 26.21 21.45
N ILE A 723 9.02 25.53 20.32
CA ILE A 723 8.22 24.28 20.26
C ILE A 723 9.01 23.15 20.93
N PRO A 724 8.45 22.48 21.96
CA PRO A 724 9.14 21.41 22.68
C PRO A 724 9.63 20.30 21.76
N HIS A 725 10.83 19.78 21.98
CA HIS A 725 11.44 18.68 21.25
C HIS A 725 11.85 17.53 22.17
N ILE A 726 11.98 16.34 21.61
CA ILE A 726 12.45 15.15 22.34
C ILE A 726 13.95 15.32 22.64
N ASN A 727 14.33 15.12 23.90
CA ASN A 727 15.72 14.94 24.27
C ASN A 727 16.09 13.46 24.14
N LEU A 728 16.83 13.12 23.09
CA LEU A 728 17.25 11.75 22.82
C LEU A 728 18.26 11.19 23.81
N GLU A 729 18.81 11.98 24.75
CA GLU A 729 19.66 11.48 25.82
C GLU A 729 18.98 10.38 26.66
N ALA A 730 17.67 10.35 26.72
CA ALA A 730 16.90 9.27 27.35
C ALA A 730 17.08 7.89 26.66
N TRP A 731 17.64 7.87 25.44
CA TRP A 731 17.99 6.65 24.68
C TRP A 731 19.48 6.33 24.71
N ARG A 732 20.31 7.05 25.47
CA ARG A 732 21.73 6.75 25.60
C ARG A 732 21.94 5.45 26.38
N GLU A 733 22.64 4.50 25.76
CA GLU A 733 23.14 3.30 26.45
C GLU A 733 24.57 3.52 26.96
N THR A 734 24.80 3.15 28.22
CA THR A 734 26.09 3.39 28.94
C THR A 734 27.02 2.17 28.96
N PHE A 735 26.80 1.16 28.13
CA PHE A 735 27.50 -0.11 28.19
C PHE A 735 28.62 -0.30 27.16
N HIS A 736 29.73 -0.92 27.63
CA HIS A 736 30.93 -1.24 26.86
C HIS A 736 30.95 -2.72 26.44
N GLN A 737 31.17 -2.92 25.18
CA GLN A 737 31.84 -3.96 24.42
C GLN A 737 31.68 -5.45 24.82
N ASP A 738 30.88 -6.16 24.00
CA ASP A 738 31.14 -7.54 23.58
C ASP A 738 30.73 -7.65 22.11
N LYS A 739 31.62 -7.23 21.18
CA LYS A 739 31.35 -7.24 19.73
C LYS A 739 31.50 -8.64 19.16
N VAL A 740 30.52 -9.07 18.38
CA VAL A 740 30.62 -10.18 17.43
C VAL A 740 30.95 -9.61 16.04
N GLU A 741 31.89 -10.21 15.34
CA GLU A 741 32.26 -9.77 13.96
C GLU A 741 31.05 -9.94 13.03
N ASN A 742 30.69 -8.87 12.30
CA ASN A 742 29.52 -8.78 11.41
C ASN A 742 28.15 -9.01 12.06
N GLY A 743 28.03 -8.68 13.34
CA GLY A 743 26.78 -8.76 14.09
C GLY A 743 26.79 -7.85 15.30
N ASP A 744 25.66 -7.78 15.98
CA ASP A 744 25.38 -6.91 17.09
C ASP A 744 24.60 -7.63 18.17
N PHE A 745 24.49 -7.00 19.31
CA PHE A 745 23.69 -7.51 20.42
C PHE A 745 22.84 -6.42 21.05
N VAL A 746 21.74 -6.83 21.65
CA VAL A 746 20.83 -5.97 22.40
C VAL A 746 20.75 -6.46 23.84
N HIS A 747 20.99 -5.55 24.79
CA HIS A 747 20.75 -5.82 26.18
C HIS A 747 19.26 -5.88 26.50
N CYS A 748 18.87 -6.90 27.27
CA CYS A 748 17.54 -6.98 27.84
C CYS A 748 17.56 -7.71 29.19
N GLU A 749 16.48 -7.60 29.97
CA GLU A 749 16.29 -8.36 31.22
C GLU A 749 15.16 -9.37 31.03
N GLU A 750 15.44 -10.62 31.37
CA GLU A 750 14.45 -11.68 31.40
C GLU A 750 14.41 -12.32 32.78
N ALA A 751 13.25 -12.26 33.42
CA ALA A 751 13.03 -12.78 34.78
C ALA A 751 14.07 -12.28 35.84
N GLY A 752 14.47 -10.99 35.71
CA GLY A 752 15.46 -10.38 36.63
C GLY A 752 16.91 -10.75 36.36
N LYS A 753 17.20 -11.47 35.24
CA LYS A 753 18.55 -11.82 34.82
C LYS A 753 18.92 -11.03 33.54
N ARG A 754 20.19 -10.62 33.47
CA ARG A 754 20.72 -9.98 32.26
C ARG A 754 20.82 -11.00 31.14
N ALA A 755 20.35 -10.61 29.94
CA ALA A 755 20.49 -11.39 28.75
C ALA A 755 21.09 -10.53 27.63
N LEU A 756 21.84 -11.16 26.71
CA LEU A 756 22.29 -10.58 25.46
C LEU A 756 21.62 -11.31 24.33
N VAL A 757 20.97 -10.58 23.44
CA VAL A 757 20.39 -11.11 22.21
C VAL A 757 21.25 -10.63 21.07
N TYR A 758 21.81 -11.58 20.31
CA TYR A 758 22.66 -11.33 19.17
C TYR A 758 21.88 -11.37 17.87
N SER A 759 22.23 -10.49 16.96
CA SER A 759 21.75 -10.50 15.59
C SER A 759 22.91 -10.30 14.64
N CYS A 760 22.85 -10.93 13.49
CA CYS A 760 23.84 -10.69 12.46
C CYS A 760 23.42 -9.53 11.55
N HIS A 761 24.40 -8.83 10.99
CA HIS A 761 24.17 -7.83 9.97
C HIS A 761 23.47 -8.45 8.76
N HIS A 762 22.78 -7.63 7.99
CA HIS A 762 22.14 -8.09 6.75
C HIS A 762 23.18 -8.81 5.86
N GLY A 763 22.78 -9.95 5.28
CA GLY A 763 23.69 -10.80 4.48
C GLY A 763 24.49 -11.81 5.28
N TYR A 764 24.26 -11.91 6.61
CA TYR A 764 24.91 -12.91 7.47
C TYR A 764 23.88 -13.74 8.24
N GLU A 765 24.19 -15.02 8.43
CA GLU A 765 23.41 -15.98 9.20
C GLU A 765 24.08 -16.26 10.54
N LEU A 766 23.29 -16.28 11.61
CA LEU A 766 23.76 -16.50 12.97
C LEU A 766 24.00 -18.01 13.20
N GLN A 767 25.22 -18.34 13.59
CA GLN A 767 25.59 -19.69 14.02
C GLN A 767 25.90 -19.70 15.52
N GLY A 768 25.04 -20.32 16.32
CA GLY A 768 25.07 -20.36 17.76
C GLY A 768 23.74 -20.03 18.40
N GLN A 769 23.72 -19.73 19.70
CA GLN A 769 22.50 -19.30 20.38
C GLN A 769 22.24 -17.81 20.15
N GLU A 770 21.04 -17.49 19.71
CA GLU A 770 20.61 -16.12 19.50
C GLU A 770 20.58 -15.32 20.82
N GLN A 771 20.21 -15.96 21.91
CA GLN A 771 20.14 -15.34 23.23
C GLN A 771 21.02 -16.11 24.23
N ILE A 772 21.87 -15.38 24.97
CA ILE A 772 22.64 -15.90 26.08
C ILE A 772 22.24 -15.16 27.35
N THR A 773 22.19 -15.90 28.49
CA THR A 773 21.72 -15.37 29.76
C THR A 773 22.84 -15.44 30.81
N CYS A 774 23.00 -14.40 31.59
CA CYS A 774 23.94 -14.35 32.68
C CYS A 774 23.44 -15.21 33.87
N THR A 775 24.23 -16.21 34.23
CA THR A 775 23.98 -17.13 35.37
C THR A 775 25.02 -16.92 36.46
N ASP A 776 24.81 -17.51 37.61
CA ASP A 776 25.78 -17.45 38.72
C ASP A 776 27.18 -18.07 38.40
N LYS A 777 27.25 -18.80 37.25
CA LYS A 777 28.49 -19.43 36.73
C LYS A 777 29.06 -18.71 35.50
N GLY A 778 28.51 -17.54 35.11
CA GLY A 778 28.84 -16.81 33.90
C GLY A 778 27.76 -16.95 32.80
N TRP A 779 28.09 -16.64 31.57
CA TRP A 779 27.16 -16.78 30.43
C TRP A 779 26.87 -18.28 30.20
N ASP A 780 25.58 -18.60 29.95
CA ASP A 780 25.10 -19.96 29.70
C ASP A 780 25.64 -20.58 28.39
N PHE A 781 25.89 -19.75 27.39
CA PHE A 781 26.49 -20.12 26.10
C PHE A 781 27.58 -19.13 25.68
N PRO A 782 28.54 -19.54 24.83
CA PRO A 782 29.45 -18.59 24.19
C PRO A 782 28.73 -17.69 23.19
N PRO A 783 29.26 -16.48 22.90
CA PRO A 783 28.73 -15.61 21.85
C PRO A 783 28.66 -16.33 20.49
N PRO A 784 27.60 -16.16 19.71
CA PRO A 784 27.46 -16.77 18.40
C PRO A 784 28.40 -16.14 17.35
N VAL A 785 28.46 -16.73 16.17
CA VAL A 785 29.25 -16.23 15.03
C VAL A 785 28.33 -15.90 13.86
N CYS A 786 28.55 -14.77 13.21
CA CYS A 786 27.82 -14.38 11.99
C CYS A 786 28.57 -14.82 10.74
N LYS A 787 27.95 -15.72 9.97
CA LYS A 787 28.50 -16.28 8.73
C LYS A 787 27.82 -15.68 7.50
N ASP A 788 28.62 -15.37 6.49
CA ASP A 788 28.15 -14.83 5.21
C ASP A 788 27.12 -15.74 4.52
N ILE A 789 25.99 -15.17 4.14
CA ILE A 789 24.95 -15.84 3.36
C ILE A 789 25.28 -15.71 1.87
N ASN A 790 25.13 -16.78 1.14
CA ASN A 790 25.24 -16.72 -0.32
C ASN A 790 23.83 -16.58 -0.92
N GLU A 791 23.38 -15.34 -1.07
CA GLU A 791 22.03 -15.01 -1.55
C GLU A 791 21.80 -15.49 -2.99
N CYS A 792 22.87 -15.64 -3.77
CA CYS A 792 22.77 -16.16 -5.15
C CYS A 792 22.36 -17.64 -5.21
N LYS A 793 22.31 -18.35 -4.09
CA LYS A 793 21.84 -19.75 -4.01
C LYS A 793 20.35 -19.87 -3.68
N ASP A 794 19.67 -18.79 -3.39
CA ASP A 794 18.23 -18.83 -3.15
C ASP A 794 17.48 -19.00 -4.48
N LEU A 795 16.95 -20.22 -4.70
CA LEU A 795 16.19 -20.55 -5.91
C LEU A 795 14.69 -20.17 -5.81
N MET A 796 14.21 -19.88 -4.60
CA MET A 796 12.79 -19.55 -4.37
C MET A 796 12.51 -18.05 -4.50
N ASP A 797 13.47 -17.21 -4.09
CA ASP A 797 13.41 -15.74 -4.26
C ASP A 797 14.77 -15.22 -4.72
N PRO A 798 15.13 -15.42 -5.99
CA PRO A 798 16.45 -15.04 -6.48
C PRO A 798 16.64 -13.52 -6.34
N PRO A 799 17.79 -13.09 -5.75
CA PRO A 799 18.04 -11.69 -5.44
C PRO A 799 18.21 -10.82 -6.68
N CYS A 800 18.63 -11.41 -7.79
CA CYS A 800 18.73 -10.74 -9.09
C CYS A 800 17.62 -11.22 -10.04
N HIS A 801 17.17 -10.34 -10.91
CA HIS A 801 16.25 -10.71 -11.97
C HIS A 801 16.93 -11.69 -12.95
N LEU A 802 16.17 -12.55 -13.60
CA LEU A 802 16.67 -13.55 -14.58
C LEU A 802 17.51 -12.96 -15.74
N SER A 803 17.44 -11.64 -15.97
CA SER A 803 18.26 -10.94 -16.97
C SER A 803 19.65 -10.55 -16.47
N ALA A 804 19.96 -10.74 -15.18
CA ALA A 804 21.22 -10.36 -14.57
C ALA A 804 21.92 -11.59 -13.94
N GLU A 805 23.24 -11.62 -14.00
CA GLU A 805 24.05 -12.60 -13.29
C GLU A 805 24.22 -12.18 -11.82
N CYS A 806 23.99 -13.11 -10.90
CA CYS A 806 24.17 -12.87 -9.47
C CYS A 806 25.58 -13.26 -9.02
N LYS A 807 26.28 -12.35 -8.36
CA LYS A 807 27.58 -12.57 -7.74
C LYS A 807 27.49 -12.33 -6.23
N ASN A 808 27.78 -13.35 -5.43
CA ASN A 808 27.89 -13.21 -3.97
C ASN A 808 29.13 -12.38 -3.60
N ILE A 809 28.93 -11.44 -2.68
CA ILE A 809 29.99 -10.64 -2.06
C ILE A 809 29.79 -10.68 -0.55
N LYS A 810 30.85 -10.46 0.24
CA LYS A 810 30.76 -10.53 1.71
C LYS A 810 29.67 -9.60 2.27
N GLY A 811 28.64 -10.19 2.89
CA GLY A 811 27.50 -9.50 3.49
C GLY A 811 26.44 -9.02 2.48
N SER A 812 26.52 -9.40 1.19
CA SER A 812 25.55 -8.97 0.18
C SER A 812 25.77 -9.71 -1.15
N PHE A 813 25.03 -9.30 -2.17
CA PHE A 813 25.19 -9.77 -3.55
C PHE A 813 25.28 -8.60 -4.53
N GLN A 814 25.74 -8.87 -5.72
CA GLN A 814 25.77 -7.91 -6.80
C GLN A 814 25.16 -8.51 -8.06
N CYS A 815 24.21 -7.81 -8.66
CA CYS A 815 23.68 -8.18 -9.97
C CYS A 815 24.53 -7.56 -11.07
N LEU A 816 24.99 -8.38 -11.99
CA LEU A 816 25.86 -8.00 -13.10
C LEU A 816 25.12 -8.13 -14.42
N CYS A 817 25.27 -7.13 -15.28
CA CYS A 817 24.72 -7.16 -16.63
C CYS A 817 25.83 -7.37 -17.67
N THR A 818 25.53 -8.18 -18.69
CA THR A 818 26.41 -8.33 -19.84
C THR A 818 26.15 -7.21 -20.85
N ASP A 819 27.24 -6.62 -21.38
CA ASP A 819 27.16 -5.60 -22.45
C ASP A 819 26.28 -6.08 -23.62
N PRO A 820 25.27 -5.31 -24.11
CA PRO A 820 25.06 -3.86 -23.97
C PRO A 820 24.07 -3.46 -22.86
N TYR A 821 23.68 -4.35 -22.00
CA TYR A 821 22.70 -4.08 -20.95
C TYR A 821 23.35 -3.39 -19.75
N MET A 822 22.59 -2.51 -19.09
CA MET A 822 22.96 -1.81 -17.85
C MET A 822 22.01 -2.21 -16.74
N LEU A 823 22.49 -2.11 -15.50
CA LEU A 823 21.67 -2.33 -14.32
C LEU A 823 20.61 -1.22 -14.22
N GLY A 824 19.35 -1.60 -14.08
CA GLY A 824 18.22 -0.71 -13.91
C GLY A 824 18.24 0.00 -12.56
N GLU A 825 17.30 0.95 -12.35
CA GLU A 825 17.16 1.69 -11.08
C GLU A 825 16.79 0.79 -9.88
N ASP A 826 16.30 -0.41 -10.13
CA ASP A 826 16.01 -1.43 -9.12
C ASP A 826 17.26 -2.20 -8.65
N GLU A 827 18.42 -1.96 -9.25
CA GLU A 827 19.71 -2.63 -9.00
C GLU A 827 19.64 -4.16 -9.15
N ARG A 828 18.63 -4.70 -9.85
CA ARG A 828 18.36 -6.14 -10.00
C ARG A 828 18.11 -6.58 -11.43
N THR A 829 17.56 -5.69 -12.26
CA THR A 829 17.13 -5.99 -13.63
C THR A 829 18.10 -5.36 -14.63
N CYS A 830 18.52 -6.11 -15.64
CA CYS A 830 19.28 -5.55 -16.75
C CYS A 830 18.34 -4.93 -17.79
N VAL A 831 18.56 -3.65 -18.09
CA VAL A 831 17.82 -2.88 -19.10
C VAL A 831 18.72 -2.57 -20.29
N ASP A 832 18.14 -2.47 -21.48
CA ASP A 832 18.88 -2.12 -22.69
C ASP A 832 19.46 -0.70 -22.58
N SER A 833 20.76 -0.57 -22.70
CA SER A 833 21.45 0.71 -22.65
C SER A 833 21.32 1.54 -23.93
N GLY A 834 20.70 0.99 -24.98
CA GLY A 834 20.68 1.58 -26.32
C GLY A 834 22.05 1.61 -27.01
N ARG A 835 23.07 0.97 -26.42
CA ARG A 835 24.43 0.85 -27.00
C ARG A 835 24.62 -0.53 -27.65
N LEU A 836 25.27 -0.55 -28.78
CA LEU A 836 25.62 -1.81 -29.43
C LEU A 836 26.69 -2.55 -28.59
N PRO A 837 26.61 -3.90 -28.46
CA PRO A 837 27.60 -4.68 -27.73
C PRO A 837 29.02 -4.46 -28.30
N LYS A 838 30.04 -4.38 -27.44
CA LYS A 838 31.45 -4.24 -27.87
C LYS A 838 31.87 -5.32 -28.84
N ALA A 839 31.39 -6.57 -28.65
CA ALA A 839 31.60 -7.68 -29.56
C ALA A 839 31.01 -7.44 -30.96
N SER A 840 29.85 -6.74 -31.05
CA SER A 840 29.26 -6.37 -32.34
C SER A 840 30.05 -5.31 -33.08
N PHE A 841 30.65 -4.35 -32.35
CA PHE A 841 31.57 -3.35 -32.95
C PHE A 841 32.80 -4.02 -33.61
N VAL A 842 33.41 -5.00 -32.94
CA VAL A 842 34.52 -5.74 -33.49
C VAL A 842 34.09 -6.58 -34.71
N SER A 843 32.91 -7.20 -34.65
CA SER A 843 32.38 -7.95 -35.77
C SER A 843 31.97 -7.08 -36.97
N ILE A 844 31.41 -5.88 -36.71
CA ILE A 844 31.05 -4.92 -37.76
C ILE A 844 32.30 -4.31 -38.40
N THR A 845 33.34 -4.00 -37.59
CA THR A 845 34.63 -3.50 -38.16
C THR A 845 35.39 -4.57 -38.91
N LEU A 846 35.46 -5.81 -38.44
CA LEU A 846 36.04 -6.96 -39.17
C LEU A 846 35.24 -7.28 -40.44
N GLY A 847 33.91 -7.27 -40.35
CA GLY A 847 33.02 -7.44 -41.51
C GLY A 847 33.20 -6.31 -42.53
N GLY A 848 33.25 -5.06 -42.08
CA GLY A 848 33.52 -3.90 -42.92
C GLY A 848 34.88 -3.96 -43.65
N VAL A 849 35.93 -4.39 -42.91
CA VAL A 849 37.31 -4.56 -43.51
C VAL A 849 37.30 -5.72 -44.52
N LEU A 850 36.66 -6.83 -44.24
CA LEU A 850 36.52 -7.98 -45.16
C LEU A 850 35.71 -7.61 -46.43
N ILE A 851 34.61 -6.90 -46.28
CA ILE A 851 33.79 -6.45 -47.42
C ILE A 851 34.52 -5.39 -48.23
N GLY A 852 35.20 -4.42 -47.54
CA GLY A 852 36.06 -3.44 -48.20
C GLY A 852 37.24 -4.08 -48.92
N GLY A 853 37.89 -5.10 -48.33
CA GLY A 853 38.94 -5.87 -48.92
C GLY A 853 38.47 -6.69 -50.13
N LEU A 854 37.34 -7.35 -50.06
CA LEU A 854 36.70 -8.06 -51.18
C LEU A 854 36.27 -7.10 -52.31
N ALA A 855 35.72 -5.92 -51.97
CA ALA A 855 35.37 -4.91 -52.95
C ALA A 855 36.62 -4.35 -53.65
N ALA A 856 37.75 -4.13 -52.93
CA ALA A 856 39.03 -3.72 -53.50
C ALA A 856 39.64 -4.81 -54.40
N LEU A 857 39.55 -6.07 -53.99
CA LEU A 857 40.00 -7.22 -54.82
C LEU A 857 39.14 -7.38 -56.06
N THR A 858 37.83 -7.25 -55.98
CA THR A 858 36.91 -7.27 -57.13
C THR A 858 37.15 -6.09 -58.05
N TRP A 859 37.41 -4.88 -57.51
CA TRP A 859 37.78 -3.71 -58.29
C TRP A 859 39.15 -3.92 -59.03
N LEU A 860 40.16 -4.46 -58.34
CA LEU A 860 41.44 -4.82 -58.94
C LEU A 860 41.32 -5.90 -60.04
N VAL A 861 40.46 -6.89 -59.85
CA VAL A 861 40.16 -7.90 -60.87
C VAL A 861 39.42 -7.28 -62.05
N ILE A 862 38.45 -6.41 -61.79
CA ILE A 862 37.71 -5.67 -62.82
C ILE A 862 38.68 -4.73 -63.61
N CYS A 863 39.53 -3.98 -62.91
CA CYS A 863 40.51 -3.12 -63.51
C CYS A 863 41.61 -3.92 -64.31
N ARG A 864 41.86 -5.17 -63.93
CA ARG A 864 42.77 -6.05 -64.68
C ARG A 864 42.09 -6.66 -65.90
N TRP A 865 40.75 -6.88 -65.86
CA TRP A 865 39.96 -7.38 -66.97
C TRP A 865 39.68 -6.29 -68.00
N THR A 866 39.45 -5.05 -67.60
CA THR A 866 39.20 -3.91 -68.52
C THR A 866 40.48 -3.36 -69.18
N ARG A 867 41.70 -3.90 -68.89
CA ARG A 867 42.97 -3.52 -69.54
C ARG A 867 43.31 -4.43 -70.67
N SER A 868 42.52 -5.45 -70.98
CA SER A 868 42.72 -6.43 -72.01
C SER A 868 42.00 -6.19 -73.30
N ASP A 869 41.02 -5.31 -73.36
CA ASP A 869 40.24 -5.04 -74.62
C ASP A 869 39.88 -3.55 -74.68
N THR A 870 40.73 -2.69 -75.22
CA THR A 870 40.33 -1.52 -75.99
C THR A 870 41.46 -0.97 -76.81
N GLU A 871 41.65 -1.48 -78.00
CA GLU A 871 41.84 -0.67 -79.22
C GLU A 871 40.50 -0.69 -79.95
N SER A 872 39.83 0.43 -80.07
CA SER A 872 39.22 1.01 -81.27
C SER A 872 37.88 1.78 -80.93
N ALA A 873 37.87 2.97 -81.50
CA ALA A 873 36.74 3.78 -81.99
C ALA A 873 36.03 4.64 -80.92
N LEU A 874 36.41 5.89 -80.91
CA LEU A 874 35.88 7.12 -81.58
C LEU A 874 34.39 7.44 -81.38
N ALA A 875 34.22 8.66 -80.82
CA ALA A 875 33.28 9.71 -81.26
C ALA A 875 32.04 10.00 -80.34
N THR A 876 32.05 11.20 -80.00
CA THR A 876 31.02 12.26 -80.04
C THR A 876 30.11 12.47 -78.86
N THR A 877 30.26 13.71 -78.41
CA THR A 877 29.35 14.84 -78.08
C THR A 877 28.72 14.93 -76.71
N ASP A 878 29.20 15.90 -76.03
CA ASP A 878 28.61 17.22 -75.68
C ASP A 878 27.40 17.24 -74.69
N ARG A 879 27.63 18.04 -73.67
CA ARG A 879 26.83 19.13 -73.13
C ARG A 879 26.29 19.04 -71.67
N GLU A 880 26.89 19.87 -70.91
CA GLU A 880 26.34 20.94 -70.09
C GLU A 880 25.41 20.55 -68.96
N ARG A 881 25.43 21.04 -67.73
CA ARG A 881 25.83 22.27 -67.06
C ARG A 881 25.71 22.07 -65.53
N GLU A 882 26.70 22.53 -64.79
CA GLU A 882 26.66 23.65 -63.80
C GLU A 882 25.48 23.64 -62.80
N ILE A 883 25.73 23.73 -61.51
CA ILE A 883 25.96 24.90 -60.67
C ILE A 883 26.15 24.48 -59.22
N THR A 884 27.30 24.77 -58.58
CA THR A 884 27.63 25.59 -57.44
C THR A 884 26.67 25.55 -56.22
N SER A 885 27.11 25.57 -54.97
CA SER A 885 28.21 26.18 -54.28
C SER A 885 28.06 25.97 -52.78
N GLN A 886 29.17 25.76 -52.13
CA GLN A 886 29.78 26.57 -51.06
C GLN A 886 29.33 26.43 -49.60
N LEU A 887 30.34 26.20 -48.84
CA LEU A 887 30.80 26.82 -47.54
C LEU A 887 30.19 26.19 -46.31
N GLY A 888 30.90 25.93 -45.21
CA GLY A 888 32.21 26.30 -44.84
C GLY A 888 32.62 25.68 -43.51
N CYS A 889 33.87 25.65 -43.31
CA CYS A 889 34.66 25.08 -42.23
C CYS A 889 34.64 25.91 -40.94
N GLY A 890 34.81 25.26 -39.76
CA GLY A 890 34.98 25.94 -38.47
C GLY A 890 35.49 25.09 -37.32
N LYS A 891 36.80 24.92 -37.32
CA LYS A 891 37.77 24.81 -36.18
C LYS A 891 37.47 23.96 -34.93
N CYS A 892 38.39 23.03 -34.74
CA CYS A 892 38.84 22.38 -33.51
C CYS A 892 39.35 23.38 -32.44
N GLN A 893 39.16 23.06 -31.18
CA GLN A 893 40.11 23.42 -30.13
C GLN A 893 40.16 22.31 -29.04
N GLU A 894 41.34 21.78 -28.86
CA GLU A 894 41.77 20.89 -27.78
C GLU A 894 41.77 21.58 -26.43
N MET A 895 41.46 20.85 -25.36
CA MET A 895 41.98 21.19 -24.04
C MET A 895 42.35 19.91 -23.26
N LYS A 896 43.60 19.78 -22.97
CA LYS A 896 44.26 18.82 -22.07
C LYS A 896 43.95 19.21 -20.63
N ILE A 897 43.67 18.25 -19.74
CA ILE A 897 43.94 18.38 -18.32
C ILE A 897 44.54 17.08 -17.77
N SER A 898 45.56 17.29 -16.95
CA SER A 898 46.55 16.40 -16.40
C SER A 898 46.06 15.45 -15.30
N GLN A 899 46.71 14.31 -15.26
CA GLN A 899 46.72 13.39 -14.09
C GLN A 899 47.61 13.98 -12.98
N GLN A 900 47.19 13.81 -11.75
CA GLN A 900 48.06 13.77 -10.57
C GLN A 900 47.70 12.59 -9.68
N SER A 901 48.65 11.71 -9.58
CA SER A 901 48.75 10.60 -8.65
C SER A 901 49.30 11.07 -7.30
N ILE A 902 48.76 10.57 -6.19
CA ILE A 902 49.46 10.57 -4.91
C ILE A 902 49.33 9.20 -4.28
N SER A 903 50.47 8.57 -4.11
CA SER A 903 50.73 7.37 -3.31
C SER A 903 51.01 7.78 -1.86
N THR A 904 50.58 6.96 -0.90
CA THR A 904 51.29 6.80 0.37
C THR A 904 51.12 5.38 0.93
N GLN A 905 52.24 4.87 1.29
CA GLN A 905 52.55 3.55 1.88
C GLN A 905 52.37 3.50 3.38
N GLY A 906 52.19 2.27 3.87
CA GLY A 906 52.85 1.79 5.07
C GLY A 906 51.99 1.73 6.32
N THR A 907 51.93 0.75 7.16
CA THR A 907 52.82 -0.33 7.59
C THR A 907 52.07 -1.26 8.52
N ASP A 908 52.36 -2.54 8.41
CA ASP A 908 51.98 -3.61 9.36
C ASP A 908 52.46 -3.38 10.79
N LYS A 909 51.69 -3.83 11.75
CA LYS A 909 52.22 -4.50 12.97
C LYS A 909 51.19 -5.42 13.64
N ASP A 910 51.62 -6.64 13.77
CA ASP A 910 51.08 -7.72 14.62
C ASP A 910 50.82 -7.31 16.06
N PHE A 911 49.76 -7.83 16.66
CA PHE A 911 49.78 -8.22 18.09
C PHE A 911 48.86 -9.40 18.40
N ALA A 912 49.36 -10.20 19.30
CA ALA A 912 48.98 -11.56 19.62
C ALA A 912 47.72 -11.70 20.47
N SER A 913 47.13 -12.91 20.39
CA SER A 913 46.08 -13.49 21.20
C SER A 913 46.28 -13.37 22.71
N GLY A 914 45.24 -12.91 23.39
CA GLY A 914 45.07 -13.05 24.83
C GLY A 914 43.63 -13.40 25.18
N SER A 915 43.41 -14.65 25.48
CA SER A 915 42.15 -15.19 26.02
C SER A 915 41.95 -14.63 27.44
N GLN A 916 40.93 -13.77 27.63
CA GLN A 916 40.48 -13.38 28.97
C GLN A 916 39.05 -13.85 29.19
N THR A 917 38.88 -14.67 30.20
CA THR A 917 37.58 -15.11 30.74
C THR A 917 36.87 -13.93 31.36
N LEU A 918 35.76 -13.49 30.76
CA LEU A 918 34.91 -12.42 31.27
C LEU A 918 33.97 -12.94 32.36
N LEU A 919 34.11 -12.38 33.53
CA LEU A 919 33.18 -12.53 34.68
C LEU A 919 31.95 -11.61 34.42
N CYS A 920 30.77 -12.17 34.51
CA CYS A 920 29.51 -11.44 34.60
C CYS A 920 29.50 -10.56 35.87
N LYS A 921 29.69 -9.28 35.76
CA LYS A 921 29.43 -8.31 36.81
C LYS A 921 28.41 -7.28 36.35
#